data_936c746dedc72408eff8646d8b2e4998
#
_entry.id   936c746dedc72408eff8646d8b2e4998
#
_cell.length_a   1.000
_cell.length_b   1.000
_cell.length_c   1.000
_cell.angle_alpha   90.00
_cell.angle_beta   90.00
_cell.angle_gamma   90.00
#
_symmetry.space_group_name_H-M   'P 1'
#
loop_
_entity.id
_entity.type
_entity.pdbx_description
1 polymer ?
#
loop_
_entity_poly.entity_id
_entity_poly.type
_entity_poly.pdbx_seq_one_letter_code
_entity_poly.pdbx_strand_id
1 'polypeptide(L)'
;MEGATEPEALEHRSYFKMGLFVYDNAKVVLILTLILCGSLASLMTLEPRYAEGYGEGDLESVHGWDAARIGFTSENESDSFSFHVLFHHPGASHEDELVQNAMMETVAPMTENEHVSVEYPWLTNEVNRSELVSSVNPEWTRIKIEVNLDRDGSKALLKKNFDDLTLPDDAPEGMEKWVTDNLAIDVTFDLTLKEELIQAELISAPLTLIILLLVFGSLIAAGLPVLSGVYTVLAAVGIVTGLSYVFDDITVYANNIVSLLGIGLSVDYSLFIVNRFREELGRGRDHRTAIAMTSATAGRAIFFSGMTVIVGLMGMLFFENTGLPSLGWGGICATAVALTSSIVLLPATLSLLGDRVNSFKVPFSFGVDTSEEGFWSNVAGGVMKRPFAVLVPAVIVLMLAGSPFLQAEYGITTYKALSPDDESRQGMELTDDYWPEYISNTALAVFELEEGVDPLLESNIRSLYQFSKEILEVDGATYVRSHAHFDVNMSEDDVVDFWDSSKDEERSSMESMLLSSQREYLRESFIGNNVVLLVVGIEGDESSVSAREAVLSIRGLETKDDQFDSSSTVNVAGVAAYNQDVIEAVAENLPISLAFILITSYILIFLQVRSVVLPMKALIMNVLSVSASFGVLVWIFQMGNGSELLNFTPQPIDPTTPVMIFAILFGLSMDYEVLMLSRIHEEWERTGDNTKSVAVGLQKSGRIITSAALVMVTVFSAFGLSSVSLMKQFGFMLALGVAVDATLVRALVVPSTMRLMGDLNWYAPSWLASKEEGPDPTEQE
;
A
#
# COMPACT_ATOMS: atom_id res chain seq x y z
N MET A 1 -31.13 -39.46 8.25
CA MET A 1 -31.17 -38.02 7.96
C MET A 1 -30.12 -37.65 6.89
N GLU A 2 -30.39 -38.01 5.63
CA GLU A 2 -29.59 -37.63 4.45
C GLU A 2 -30.13 -36.37 3.74
N GLY A 3 -31.19 -35.75 4.31
CA GLY A 3 -32.04 -34.81 3.61
C GLY A 3 -31.54 -33.37 3.45
N ALA A 4 -30.54 -32.90 4.21
CA ALA A 4 -30.15 -31.48 4.15
C ALA A 4 -29.25 -31.10 2.94
N THR A 5 -28.69 -32.07 2.24
CA THR A 5 -27.88 -31.92 1.03
C THR A 5 -28.50 -32.55 -0.22
N GLU A 6 -29.76 -32.99 -0.16
CA GLU A 6 -30.47 -33.45 -1.34
C GLU A 6 -30.99 -32.30 -2.20
N PRO A 7 -31.00 -32.45 -3.54
CA PRO A 7 -31.50 -31.44 -4.45
C PRO A 7 -32.86 -30.87 -4.10
N GLU A 8 -33.77 -31.73 -3.66
CA GLU A 8 -35.15 -31.39 -3.30
C GLU A 8 -35.24 -30.40 -2.13
N ALA A 9 -34.37 -30.53 -1.12
CA ALA A 9 -34.29 -29.60 0.02
C ALA A 9 -33.75 -28.22 -0.32
N LEU A 10 -33.00 -28.09 -1.43
CA LEU A 10 -32.36 -26.87 -1.87
C LEU A 10 -33.09 -26.17 -3.05
N GLU A 11 -34.08 -26.81 -3.68
CA GLU A 11 -34.78 -26.26 -4.85
C GLU A 11 -35.44 -24.91 -4.60
N HIS A 12 -35.82 -24.58 -3.38
CA HIS A 12 -36.41 -23.29 -3.01
C HIS A 12 -35.38 -22.19 -2.76
N ARG A 13 -34.08 -22.49 -2.65
CA ARG A 13 -33.01 -21.51 -2.37
C ARG A 13 -32.63 -20.76 -3.62
N SER A 14 -32.41 -19.42 -3.49
CA SER A 14 -32.12 -18.51 -4.60
C SER A 14 -30.87 -18.93 -5.38
N TYR A 15 -29.80 -19.36 -4.69
CA TYR A 15 -28.55 -19.78 -5.34
C TYR A 15 -28.69 -21.08 -6.15
N PHE A 16 -29.57 -21.99 -5.76
CA PHE A 16 -29.89 -23.19 -6.55
C PHE A 16 -30.55 -22.80 -7.88
N LYS A 17 -31.56 -21.91 -7.83
CA LYS A 17 -32.25 -21.37 -9.01
C LYS A 17 -31.30 -20.62 -9.91
N MET A 18 -30.39 -19.84 -9.34
CA MET A 18 -29.35 -19.14 -10.10
C MET A 18 -28.45 -20.15 -10.83
N GLY A 19 -28.02 -21.23 -10.19
CA GLY A 19 -27.20 -22.28 -10.83
C GLY A 19 -27.94 -22.96 -11.99
N LEU A 20 -29.24 -23.24 -11.86
CA LEU A 20 -30.07 -23.74 -12.95
C LEU A 20 -30.15 -22.75 -14.10
N PHE A 21 -30.40 -21.47 -13.81
CA PHE A 21 -30.47 -20.42 -14.82
C PHE A 21 -29.14 -20.28 -15.59
N VAL A 22 -28.01 -20.30 -14.86
CA VAL A 22 -26.66 -20.23 -15.48
C VAL A 22 -26.40 -21.45 -16.36
N TYR A 23 -26.80 -22.65 -15.93
CA TYR A 23 -26.65 -23.86 -16.75
C TYR A 23 -27.50 -23.81 -18.02
N ASP A 24 -28.78 -23.50 -17.88
CA ASP A 24 -29.74 -23.46 -18.98
C ASP A 24 -29.38 -22.38 -20.02
N ASN A 25 -28.69 -21.30 -19.61
CA ASN A 25 -28.29 -20.19 -20.47
C ASN A 25 -26.75 -20.04 -20.59
N ALA A 26 -25.98 -21.10 -20.37
CA ALA A 26 -24.53 -21.03 -20.21
C ALA A 26 -23.78 -20.31 -21.34
N LYS A 27 -24.17 -20.48 -22.60
CA LYS A 27 -23.57 -19.79 -23.76
C LYS A 27 -23.82 -18.29 -23.72
N VAL A 28 -25.04 -17.88 -23.40
CA VAL A 28 -25.43 -16.46 -23.35
C VAL A 28 -24.73 -15.78 -22.19
N VAL A 29 -24.72 -16.40 -21.01
CA VAL A 29 -24.03 -15.91 -19.82
C VAL A 29 -22.53 -15.73 -20.11
N LEU A 30 -21.86 -16.73 -20.70
CA LEU A 30 -20.45 -16.68 -21.04
C LEU A 30 -20.15 -15.54 -22.03
N ILE A 31 -20.95 -15.40 -23.10
CA ILE A 31 -20.75 -14.33 -24.09
C ILE A 31 -20.95 -12.96 -23.45
N LEU A 32 -22.01 -12.77 -22.66
CA LEU A 32 -22.30 -11.50 -22.02
C LEU A 32 -21.21 -11.11 -21.00
N THR A 33 -20.72 -12.06 -20.21
CA THR A 33 -19.62 -11.78 -19.24
C THR A 33 -18.32 -11.46 -19.94
N LEU A 34 -18.00 -12.12 -21.08
CA LEU A 34 -16.80 -11.78 -21.87
C LEU A 34 -16.94 -10.41 -22.57
N ILE A 35 -18.12 -10.07 -23.08
CA ILE A 35 -18.37 -8.72 -23.65
C ILE A 35 -18.25 -7.67 -22.56
N LEU A 36 -18.80 -7.91 -21.37
CA LEU A 36 -18.67 -7.00 -20.25
C LEU A 36 -17.21 -6.80 -19.85
N CYS A 37 -16.43 -7.88 -19.74
CA CYS A 37 -14.99 -7.79 -19.49
C CYS A 37 -14.26 -6.98 -20.58
N GLY A 38 -14.55 -7.27 -21.85
CA GLY A 38 -13.94 -6.53 -22.96
C GLY A 38 -14.31 -5.04 -22.96
N SER A 39 -15.54 -4.70 -22.59
CA SER A 39 -15.96 -3.30 -22.48
C SER A 39 -15.32 -2.61 -21.27
N LEU A 40 -15.18 -3.28 -20.15
CA LEU A 40 -14.47 -2.75 -18.99
C LEU A 40 -12.96 -2.61 -19.27
N ALA A 41 -12.36 -3.63 -19.86
CA ALA A 41 -10.95 -3.58 -20.24
C ALA A 41 -10.66 -2.49 -21.30
N SER A 42 -11.63 -2.14 -22.15
CA SER A 42 -11.45 -1.03 -23.09
C SER A 42 -11.30 0.33 -22.42
N LEU A 43 -11.73 0.48 -21.15
CA LEU A 43 -11.48 1.71 -20.38
C LEU A 43 -9.99 1.94 -20.13
N MET A 44 -9.17 0.89 -20.14
CA MET A 44 -7.70 1.00 -20.02
C MET A 44 -7.05 1.75 -21.20
N THR A 45 -7.78 1.95 -22.30
CA THR A 45 -7.28 2.73 -23.46
C THR A 45 -7.51 4.24 -23.27
N LEU A 46 -8.25 4.64 -22.25
CA LEU A 46 -8.38 6.04 -21.86
C LEU A 46 -7.12 6.46 -21.10
N GLU A 47 -6.69 7.69 -21.26
CA GLU A 47 -5.66 8.29 -20.41
C GLU A 47 -6.24 8.41 -19.00
N PRO A 48 -5.70 7.69 -17.99
CA PRO A 48 -6.25 7.73 -16.64
C PRO A 48 -5.97 9.10 -16.00
N ARG A 49 -6.91 9.56 -15.18
CA ARG A 49 -6.75 10.77 -14.35
C ARG A 49 -6.45 10.32 -12.92
N TYR A 50 -5.22 9.87 -12.71
CA TYR A 50 -4.79 9.50 -11.37
C TYR A 50 -4.37 10.73 -10.58
N ALA A 51 -4.68 10.74 -9.27
CA ALA A 51 -4.16 11.71 -8.34
C ALA A 51 -2.63 11.55 -8.22
N GLU A 52 -1.94 12.65 -8.05
CA GLU A 52 -0.51 12.66 -7.77
C GLU A 52 -0.25 12.22 -6.31
N GLY A 53 0.87 11.55 -6.09
CA GLY A 53 1.32 11.14 -4.76
C GLY A 53 0.38 10.14 -4.07
N TYR A 54 0.29 10.26 -2.75
CA TYR A 54 -0.56 9.39 -1.90
C TYR A 54 -1.96 9.97 -1.64
N GLY A 55 -2.38 10.96 -2.37
CA GLY A 55 -3.61 11.72 -2.21
C GLY A 55 -3.31 13.11 -1.61
N GLU A 56 -3.71 14.14 -2.30
CA GLU A 56 -3.69 15.52 -1.80
C GLU A 56 -4.88 15.70 -0.87
N GLY A 57 -4.63 15.61 0.42
CA GLY A 57 -5.66 15.79 1.44
C GLY A 57 -5.64 17.19 2.03
N ASP A 58 -6.67 17.48 2.82
CA ASP A 58 -6.78 18.67 3.66
C ASP A 58 -5.81 18.54 4.87
N LEU A 59 -4.51 18.55 4.59
CA LEU A 59 -3.42 18.44 5.56
C LEU A 59 -2.69 19.78 5.68
N GLU A 60 -2.28 20.16 6.90
CA GLU A 60 -1.58 21.42 7.14
C GLU A 60 -0.31 21.55 6.31
N SER A 61 0.49 20.48 6.23
CA SER A 61 1.72 20.44 5.44
C SER A 61 1.48 20.64 3.95
N VAL A 62 0.37 20.11 3.42
CA VAL A 62 -0.03 20.26 2.00
C VAL A 62 -0.46 21.70 1.75
N HIS A 63 -1.29 22.27 2.65
CA HIS A 63 -1.66 23.68 2.57
C HIS A 63 -0.45 24.61 2.58
N GLY A 64 0.53 24.34 3.46
CA GLY A 64 1.78 25.10 3.50
C GLY A 64 2.56 25.00 2.18
N TRP A 65 2.67 23.81 1.59
CA TRP A 65 3.30 23.64 0.29
C TRP A 65 2.59 24.39 -0.83
N ASP A 66 1.25 24.30 -0.88
CA ASP A 66 0.45 24.99 -1.89
C ASP A 66 0.53 26.50 -1.75
N ALA A 67 0.46 27.01 -0.53
CA ALA A 67 0.62 28.43 -0.25
C ALA A 67 2.00 28.93 -0.70
N ALA A 68 3.07 28.20 -0.36
CA ALA A 68 4.42 28.52 -0.81
C ALA A 68 4.53 28.50 -2.34
N ARG A 69 4.06 27.44 -2.99
CA ARG A 69 4.07 27.29 -4.45
C ARG A 69 3.32 28.45 -5.14
N ILE A 70 2.08 28.70 -4.72
CA ILE A 70 1.24 29.78 -5.32
C ILE A 70 1.88 31.16 -5.06
N GLY A 71 2.44 31.37 -3.87
CA GLY A 71 3.04 32.65 -3.50
C GLY A 71 4.30 33.00 -4.29
N PHE A 72 5.05 32.01 -4.74
CA PHE A 72 6.31 32.21 -5.47
C PHE A 72 6.20 31.97 -6.99
N THR A 73 5.09 31.42 -7.47
CA THR A 73 4.84 31.34 -8.92
C THR A 73 4.33 32.67 -9.45
N SER A 74 5.00 33.24 -10.45
CA SER A 74 4.46 34.37 -11.20
C SER A 74 3.34 33.89 -12.14
N GLU A 75 2.30 34.71 -12.39
CA GLU A 75 1.15 34.36 -13.26
C GLU A 75 1.53 33.87 -14.69
N ASN A 76 2.81 33.93 -15.06
CA ASN A 76 3.32 33.55 -16.39
C ASN A 76 4.43 32.48 -16.35
N GLU A 77 4.84 31.97 -15.19
CA GLU A 77 5.82 30.88 -15.08
C GLU A 77 5.07 29.55 -14.93
N SER A 78 5.41 28.63 -15.81
CA SER A 78 5.03 27.21 -15.63
C SER A 78 5.73 26.65 -14.41
N ASP A 79 5.08 25.75 -13.67
CA ASP A 79 5.73 24.98 -12.63
C ASP A 79 7.06 24.42 -13.16
N SER A 80 8.12 24.50 -12.35
CA SER A 80 9.42 23.91 -12.69
C SER A 80 9.83 22.90 -11.63
N PHE A 81 10.41 21.81 -12.09
CA PHE A 81 10.95 20.75 -11.23
C PHE A 81 12.40 20.49 -11.59
N SER A 82 13.25 20.32 -10.60
CA SER A 82 14.67 20.06 -10.81
C SER A 82 15.10 18.70 -10.31
N PHE A 83 16.17 18.21 -10.89
CA PHE A 83 16.91 17.07 -10.39
C PHE A 83 18.40 17.28 -10.68
N HIS A 84 19.25 16.49 -10.02
CA HIS A 84 20.70 16.57 -10.19
C HIS A 84 21.27 15.31 -10.82
N VAL A 85 22.32 15.48 -11.61
CA VAL A 85 23.22 14.39 -12.00
C VAL A 85 24.55 14.62 -11.29
N LEU A 86 24.87 13.76 -10.35
CA LEU A 86 26.12 13.76 -9.60
C LEU A 86 27.21 13.08 -10.42
N PHE A 87 28.44 13.58 -10.26
CA PHE A 87 29.63 13.02 -10.87
C PHE A 87 30.76 12.94 -9.86
N HIS A 88 31.45 11.83 -9.87
CA HIS A 88 32.72 11.63 -9.20
C HIS A 88 33.81 11.49 -10.24
N HIS A 89 34.83 12.32 -10.16
CA HIS A 89 35.97 12.36 -11.13
C HIS A 89 37.31 12.32 -10.38
N PRO A 90 37.71 11.12 -9.91
CA PRO A 90 38.87 10.95 -9.02
C PRO A 90 40.17 11.44 -9.71
N GLY A 91 40.91 12.29 -9.00
CA GLY A 91 42.18 12.84 -9.47
C GLY A 91 42.09 13.86 -10.61
N ALA A 92 40.88 14.29 -10.99
CA ALA A 92 40.64 15.30 -12.03
C ALA A 92 39.88 16.52 -11.43
N SER A 93 39.76 17.58 -12.17
CA SER A 93 38.99 18.76 -11.80
C SER A 93 37.77 18.91 -12.70
N HIS A 94 36.68 19.46 -12.16
CA HIS A 94 35.52 19.87 -12.96
C HIS A 94 35.87 20.96 -14.00
N GLU A 95 37.07 21.58 -13.95
CA GLU A 95 37.59 22.52 -14.94
C GLU A 95 38.33 21.82 -16.10
N ASP A 96 38.60 20.51 -15.97
CA ASP A 96 39.27 19.75 -17.03
C ASP A 96 38.32 19.51 -18.21
N GLU A 97 38.77 19.82 -19.42
CA GLU A 97 37.98 19.76 -20.65
C GLU A 97 37.40 18.37 -20.92
N LEU A 98 38.12 17.29 -20.57
CA LEU A 98 37.64 15.91 -20.71
C LEU A 98 36.48 15.61 -19.74
N VAL A 99 36.57 16.07 -18.49
CA VAL A 99 35.52 15.95 -17.50
C VAL A 99 34.28 16.74 -17.94
N GLN A 100 34.46 17.99 -18.36
CA GLN A 100 33.36 18.83 -18.85
C GLN A 100 32.64 18.20 -20.05
N ASN A 101 33.40 17.68 -21.03
CA ASN A 101 32.82 17.03 -22.19
C ASN A 101 32.02 15.78 -21.80
N ALA A 102 32.55 14.90 -20.93
CA ALA A 102 31.85 13.72 -20.45
C ALA A 102 30.56 14.09 -19.69
N MET A 103 30.61 15.12 -18.82
CA MET A 103 29.45 15.62 -18.11
C MET A 103 28.37 16.17 -19.06
N MET A 104 28.78 16.99 -20.06
CA MET A 104 27.84 17.52 -21.06
C MET A 104 27.21 16.45 -21.92
N GLU A 105 27.98 15.44 -22.36
CA GLU A 105 27.48 14.34 -23.18
C GLU A 105 26.50 13.45 -22.38
N THR A 106 26.78 13.23 -21.09
CA THR A 106 25.88 12.48 -20.21
C THR A 106 24.49 13.12 -20.11
N VAL A 107 24.40 14.44 -20.03
CA VAL A 107 23.12 15.16 -19.90
C VAL A 107 22.50 15.58 -21.24
N ALA A 108 23.19 15.34 -22.35
CA ALA A 108 22.75 15.74 -23.69
C ALA A 108 21.34 15.27 -24.06
N PRO A 109 20.88 14.05 -23.69
CA PRO A 109 19.51 13.59 -23.96
C PRO A 109 18.44 14.52 -23.40
N MET A 110 18.73 15.23 -22.30
CA MET A 110 17.78 16.19 -21.70
C MET A 110 17.84 17.55 -22.37
N THR A 111 19.03 17.98 -22.80
CA THR A 111 19.25 19.35 -23.37
C THR A 111 18.60 19.56 -24.73
N GLU A 112 18.18 18.51 -25.42
CA GLU A 112 17.48 18.62 -26.71
C GLU A 112 16.04 19.14 -26.58
N ASN A 113 15.49 19.21 -25.35
CA ASN A 113 14.13 19.65 -25.11
C ASN A 113 14.08 21.16 -24.76
N GLU A 114 13.18 21.90 -25.40
CA GLU A 114 13.02 23.35 -25.21
C GLU A 114 12.52 23.75 -23.80
N HIS A 115 11.98 22.81 -23.04
CA HIS A 115 11.51 23.01 -21.66
C HIS A 115 12.58 22.71 -20.61
N VAL A 116 13.82 22.41 -21.01
CA VAL A 116 14.90 22.04 -20.10
C VAL A 116 15.97 23.13 -20.06
N SER A 117 16.31 23.56 -18.87
CA SER A 117 17.51 24.40 -18.61
C SER A 117 18.54 23.61 -17.80
N VAL A 118 19.80 23.82 -18.06
CA VAL A 118 20.89 23.08 -17.41
C VAL A 118 21.92 24.07 -16.85
N GLU A 119 22.21 23.92 -15.55
CA GLU A 119 23.24 24.66 -14.86
C GLU A 119 24.52 23.83 -14.71
N TYR A 120 25.63 24.34 -15.27
CA TYR A 120 26.93 23.70 -15.23
C TYR A 120 27.87 24.38 -14.22
N PRO A 121 28.68 23.62 -13.44
CA PRO A 121 29.58 24.18 -12.42
C PRO A 121 30.52 25.24 -12.90
N TRP A 122 30.98 25.17 -14.17
CA TRP A 122 31.93 26.08 -14.77
C TRP A 122 31.31 27.29 -15.46
N LEU A 123 30.00 27.32 -15.65
CA LEU A 123 29.30 28.44 -16.30
C LEU A 123 28.53 29.31 -15.31
N THR A 124 28.48 28.92 -14.06
CA THR A 124 27.69 29.61 -13.03
C THR A 124 28.54 30.58 -12.21
N ASN A 125 27.88 31.51 -11.51
CA ASN A 125 28.54 32.47 -10.65
C ASN A 125 29.10 31.82 -9.37
N GLU A 126 29.98 32.54 -8.61
CA GLU A 126 30.62 31.97 -7.40
C GLU A 126 29.60 31.51 -6.32
N VAL A 127 28.47 32.17 -6.22
CA VAL A 127 27.43 31.86 -5.21
C VAL A 127 26.76 30.52 -5.54
N ASN A 128 26.31 30.33 -6.77
CA ASN A 128 25.68 29.09 -7.20
C ASN A 128 26.69 27.97 -7.43
N ARG A 129 27.99 28.27 -7.59
CA ARG A 129 29.02 27.24 -7.73
C ARG A 129 29.18 26.36 -6.49
N SER A 130 28.98 26.90 -5.29
CA SER A 130 29.00 26.13 -4.04
C SER A 130 27.86 25.11 -3.96
N GLU A 131 26.78 25.36 -4.69
CA GLU A 131 25.69 24.39 -4.84
C GLU A 131 26.08 23.23 -5.74
N LEU A 132 26.88 23.47 -6.77
CA LEU A 132 27.19 22.47 -7.81
C LEU A 132 28.55 21.76 -7.60
N VAL A 133 29.45 22.31 -6.81
CA VAL A 133 30.74 21.70 -6.46
C VAL A 133 30.81 21.46 -4.97
N SER A 134 31.10 20.23 -4.57
CA SER A 134 31.17 19.88 -3.15
C SER A 134 32.23 20.67 -2.39
N SER A 135 31.84 21.26 -1.26
CA SER A 135 32.74 21.91 -0.30
C SER A 135 33.60 20.91 0.48
N VAL A 136 33.15 19.66 0.59
CA VAL A 136 33.85 18.56 1.30
C VAL A 136 34.96 17.97 0.45
N ASN A 137 34.67 17.68 -0.83
CA ASN A 137 35.65 17.16 -1.78
C ASN A 137 35.34 17.64 -3.22
N PRO A 138 36.16 18.52 -3.81
CA PRO A 138 35.92 19.08 -5.14
C PRO A 138 36.00 18.07 -6.31
N GLU A 139 36.38 16.80 -6.06
CA GLU A 139 36.25 15.73 -7.03
C GLU A 139 34.78 15.28 -7.22
N TRP A 140 33.88 15.79 -6.39
CA TRP A 140 32.45 15.62 -6.51
C TRP A 140 31.78 16.88 -7.02
N THR A 141 31.04 16.72 -8.11
CA THR A 141 30.29 17.80 -8.73
C THR A 141 28.94 17.35 -9.15
N ARG A 142 28.00 18.25 -9.33
CA ARG A 142 26.67 17.94 -9.84
C ARG A 142 26.25 18.96 -10.90
N ILE A 143 25.44 18.49 -11.85
CA ILE A 143 24.74 19.34 -12.83
C ILE A 143 23.30 19.43 -12.37
N LYS A 144 22.75 20.63 -12.27
CA LYS A 144 21.33 20.86 -12.01
C LYS A 144 20.58 20.92 -13.34
N ILE A 145 19.55 20.12 -13.46
CA ILE A 145 18.66 20.09 -14.62
C ILE A 145 17.27 20.52 -14.14
N GLU A 146 16.79 21.61 -14.69
CA GLU A 146 15.47 22.16 -14.40
C GLU A 146 14.54 21.93 -15.58
N VAL A 147 13.37 21.39 -15.32
CA VAL A 147 12.35 21.06 -16.30
C VAL A 147 11.15 21.97 -16.08
N ASN A 148 10.89 22.87 -17.03
CA ASN A 148 9.81 23.86 -17.00
C ASN A 148 8.50 23.24 -17.54
N LEU A 149 7.99 22.24 -16.85
CA LEU A 149 6.73 21.54 -17.07
C LEU A 149 6.11 21.29 -15.71
N ASP A 150 4.81 20.95 -15.70
CA ASP A 150 4.16 20.40 -14.51
C ASP A 150 4.85 19.12 -14.04
N ARG A 151 4.50 18.64 -12.85
CA ARG A 151 5.17 17.46 -12.26
C ARG A 151 5.06 16.22 -13.15
N ASP A 152 3.89 15.95 -13.70
CA ASP A 152 3.66 14.81 -14.58
C ASP A 152 4.46 14.89 -15.88
N GLY A 153 4.52 16.07 -16.50
CA GLY A 153 5.33 16.31 -17.68
C GLY A 153 6.83 16.16 -17.39
N SER A 154 7.29 16.67 -16.26
CA SER A 154 8.68 16.56 -15.81
C SER A 154 9.06 15.10 -15.52
N LYS A 155 8.21 14.35 -14.80
CA LYS A 155 8.37 12.90 -14.59
C LYS A 155 8.38 12.13 -15.90
N ALA A 156 7.44 12.41 -16.81
CA ALA A 156 7.37 11.73 -18.11
C ALA A 156 8.61 12.00 -18.98
N LEU A 157 9.12 13.22 -18.97
CA LEU A 157 10.31 13.59 -19.70
C LEU A 157 11.57 12.91 -19.14
N LEU A 158 11.76 12.95 -17.82
CA LEU A 158 12.89 12.27 -17.18
C LEU A 158 12.78 10.74 -17.37
N LYS A 159 11.60 10.15 -17.17
CA LYS A 159 11.37 8.72 -17.36
C LYS A 159 11.72 8.24 -18.77
N LYS A 160 11.43 9.06 -19.79
CA LYS A 160 11.74 8.74 -21.20
C LYS A 160 13.24 8.71 -21.47
N ASN A 161 14.01 9.57 -20.80
CA ASN A 161 15.44 9.75 -21.07
C ASN A 161 16.33 9.15 -19.96
N PHE A 162 15.74 8.53 -18.92
CA PHE A 162 16.46 8.09 -17.71
C PHE A 162 17.59 7.11 -18.04
N ASP A 163 17.30 6.10 -18.87
CA ASP A 163 18.26 5.10 -19.29
C ASP A 163 19.34 5.62 -20.24
N ASP A 164 19.10 6.76 -20.88
CA ASP A 164 20.04 7.42 -21.81
C ASP A 164 21.04 8.35 -21.08
N LEU A 165 20.81 8.66 -19.79
CA LEU A 165 21.72 9.44 -18.96
C LEU A 165 22.92 8.57 -18.54
N THR A 166 23.79 8.22 -19.47
CA THR A 166 24.96 7.36 -19.25
C THR A 166 26.27 8.09 -19.55
N LEU A 167 27.33 7.70 -18.84
CA LEU A 167 28.67 8.19 -19.17
C LEU A 167 29.08 7.74 -20.57
N PRO A 168 29.71 8.62 -21.39
CA PRO A 168 30.23 8.23 -22.69
C PRO A 168 31.42 7.26 -22.57
N ASP A 169 31.66 6.48 -23.62
CA ASP A 169 32.72 5.45 -23.63
C ASP A 169 34.15 6.02 -23.47
N ASP A 170 34.34 7.30 -23.77
CA ASP A 170 35.59 8.03 -23.65
C ASP A 170 35.71 8.88 -22.38
N ALA A 171 34.78 8.67 -21.43
CA ALA A 171 34.85 9.33 -20.13
C ALA A 171 36.20 9.05 -19.41
N PRO A 172 36.69 9.97 -18.56
CA PRO A 172 37.89 9.73 -17.77
C PRO A 172 37.82 8.43 -16.96
N GLU A 173 38.94 7.70 -16.86
CA GLU A 173 39.00 6.43 -16.14
C GLU A 173 38.62 6.60 -14.67
N GLY A 174 37.64 5.81 -14.19
CA GLY A 174 37.13 5.86 -12.83
C GLY A 174 36.09 6.93 -12.58
N MET A 175 35.64 7.65 -13.61
CA MET A 175 34.50 8.56 -13.48
C MET A 175 33.22 7.78 -13.29
N GLU A 176 32.40 8.20 -12.33
CA GLU A 176 31.09 7.60 -11.99
C GLU A 176 30.02 8.68 -11.99
N LYS A 177 28.75 8.28 -12.17
CA LYS A 177 27.61 9.19 -12.18
C LYS A 177 26.42 8.63 -11.43
N TRP A 178 25.54 9.50 -10.92
CA TRP A 178 24.25 9.15 -10.30
C TRP A 178 23.20 10.20 -10.65
N VAL A 179 22.02 9.74 -11.05
CA VAL A 179 20.85 10.61 -11.25
C VAL A 179 20.04 10.64 -9.96
N THR A 180 19.87 11.80 -9.35
CA THR A 180 19.33 11.89 -8.00
C THR A 180 18.40 13.09 -7.81
N ASP A 181 17.84 13.22 -6.62
CA ASP A 181 16.83 14.17 -6.17
C ASP A 181 15.41 13.60 -6.19
N ASN A 182 14.47 14.32 -5.61
CA ASN A 182 13.09 13.86 -5.43
C ASN A 182 12.42 13.43 -6.74
N LEU A 183 12.62 14.20 -7.83
CA LEU A 183 12.07 13.85 -9.14
C LEU A 183 12.65 12.53 -9.68
N ALA A 184 13.96 12.32 -9.51
CA ALA A 184 14.63 11.09 -9.93
C ALA A 184 14.18 9.88 -9.08
N ILE A 185 14.05 10.08 -7.78
CA ILE A 185 13.51 9.07 -6.85
C ILE A 185 12.09 8.66 -7.26
N ASP A 186 11.21 9.62 -7.53
CA ASP A 186 9.84 9.36 -7.99
C ASP A 186 9.80 8.53 -9.29
N VAL A 187 10.65 8.92 -10.26
CA VAL A 187 10.75 8.20 -11.54
C VAL A 187 11.27 6.77 -11.33
N THR A 188 12.29 6.62 -10.49
CA THR A 188 12.86 5.30 -10.17
C THR A 188 11.84 4.41 -9.46
N PHE A 189 11.07 4.94 -8.51
CA PHE A 189 9.96 4.21 -7.90
C PHE A 189 8.96 3.69 -8.95
N ASP A 190 8.52 4.57 -9.85
CA ASP A 190 7.56 4.21 -10.90
C ASP A 190 8.09 3.13 -11.85
N LEU A 191 9.36 3.22 -12.25
CA LEU A 191 10.01 2.26 -13.13
C LEU A 191 10.17 0.91 -12.45
N THR A 192 10.76 0.93 -11.24
CA THR A 192 11.03 -0.28 -10.46
C THR A 192 9.75 -1.01 -10.08
N LEU A 193 8.72 -0.30 -9.58
CA LEU A 193 7.45 -0.91 -9.23
C LEU A 193 6.79 -1.61 -10.42
N LYS A 194 6.82 -0.98 -11.60
CA LYS A 194 6.23 -1.57 -12.81
C LYS A 194 6.97 -2.84 -13.24
N GLU A 195 8.30 -2.81 -13.25
CA GLU A 195 9.12 -3.97 -13.62
C GLU A 195 8.93 -5.12 -12.64
N GLU A 196 8.91 -4.84 -11.35
CA GLU A 196 8.77 -5.84 -10.31
C GLU A 196 7.40 -6.48 -10.26
N LEU A 197 6.33 -5.73 -10.53
CA LEU A 197 5.00 -6.31 -10.70
C LEU A 197 5.00 -7.36 -11.81
N ILE A 198 5.60 -7.04 -12.97
CA ILE A 198 5.71 -7.99 -14.10
C ILE A 198 6.56 -9.20 -13.69
N GLN A 199 7.67 -9.01 -13.00
CA GLN A 199 8.54 -10.11 -12.54
C GLN A 199 7.82 -10.99 -11.52
N ALA A 200 7.12 -10.41 -10.55
CA ALA A 200 6.34 -11.16 -9.57
C ALA A 200 5.23 -12.00 -10.24
N GLU A 201 4.56 -11.46 -11.26
CA GLU A 201 3.57 -12.21 -12.03
C GLU A 201 4.23 -13.35 -12.85
N LEU A 202 5.36 -13.10 -13.50
CA LEU A 202 6.10 -14.11 -14.25
C LEU A 202 6.60 -15.27 -13.38
N ILE A 203 6.93 -15.01 -12.11
CA ILE A 203 7.35 -16.03 -11.14
C ILE A 203 6.13 -16.75 -10.57
N SER A 204 5.12 -16.00 -10.13
CA SER A 204 3.98 -16.56 -9.41
C SER A 204 3.05 -17.38 -10.29
N ALA A 205 2.82 -16.97 -11.55
CA ALA A 205 1.86 -17.63 -12.43
C ALA A 205 2.25 -19.08 -12.80
N PRO A 206 3.50 -19.40 -13.18
CA PRO A 206 3.92 -20.79 -13.40
C PRO A 206 3.86 -21.64 -12.13
N LEU A 207 4.31 -21.10 -10.98
CA LEU A 207 4.27 -21.81 -9.71
C LEU A 207 2.82 -22.11 -9.29
N THR A 208 1.94 -21.13 -9.40
CA THR A 208 0.50 -21.29 -9.16
C THR A 208 -0.09 -22.38 -10.06
N LEU A 209 0.22 -22.36 -11.35
CA LEU A 209 -0.26 -23.39 -12.27
C LEU A 209 0.26 -24.79 -11.89
N ILE A 210 1.51 -24.93 -11.48
CA ILE A 210 2.08 -26.20 -11.00
C ILE A 210 1.34 -26.69 -9.75
N ILE A 211 1.13 -25.81 -8.76
CA ILE A 211 0.38 -26.16 -7.54
C ILE A 211 -1.05 -26.59 -7.90
N LEU A 212 -1.74 -25.85 -8.76
CA LEU A 212 -3.10 -26.19 -9.19
C LEU A 212 -3.13 -27.51 -9.98
N LEU A 213 -2.12 -27.81 -10.80
CA LEU A 213 -1.99 -29.10 -11.47
C LEU A 213 -1.81 -30.25 -10.49
N LEU A 214 -1.01 -30.08 -9.44
CA LEU A 214 -0.86 -31.09 -8.37
C LEU A 214 -2.14 -31.30 -7.58
N VAL A 215 -2.88 -30.22 -7.30
CA VAL A 215 -4.15 -30.24 -6.57
C VAL A 215 -5.27 -30.89 -7.39
N PHE A 216 -5.45 -30.41 -8.62
CA PHE A 216 -6.55 -30.87 -9.47
C PHE A 216 -6.25 -32.14 -10.26
N GLY A 217 -4.99 -32.38 -10.61
CA GLY A 217 -4.58 -33.53 -11.46
C GLY A 217 -5.12 -33.46 -12.89
N SER A 218 -5.56 -32.30 -13.35
CA SER A 218 -6.06 -32.04 -14.70
C SER A 218 -5.67 -30.65 -15.16
N LEU A 219 -5.13 -30.55 -16.38
CA LEU A 219 -4.70 -29.28 -16.95
C LEU A 219 -5.88 -28.32 -17.18
N ILE A 220 -7.05 -28.82 -17.59
CA ILE A 220 -8.22 -27.97 -17.78
C ILE A 220 -8.70 -27.42 -16.44
N ALA A 221 -8.83 -28.28 -15.42
CA ALA A 221 -9.28 -27.84 -14.09
C ALA A 221 -8.29 -26.84 -13.47
N ALA A 222 -6.98 -27.01 -13.68
CA ALA A 222 -5.95 -26.08 -13.20
C ALA A 222 -5.90 -24.76 -13.98
N GLY A 223 -6.21 -24.77 -15.28
CA GLY A 223 -6.20 -23.58 -16.12
C GLY A 223 -7.38 -22.63 -15.86
N LEU A 224 -8.54 -23.14 -15.41
CA LEU A 224 -9.72 -22.33 -15.16
C LEU A 224 -9.52 -21.23 -14.10
N PRO A 225 -8.91 -21.49 -12.93
CA PRO A 225 -8.60 -20.46 -11.96
C PRO A 225 -7.66 -19.38 -12.50
N VAL A 226 -6.63 -19.76 -13.26
CA VAL A 226 -5.70 -18.79 -13.86
C VAL A 226 -6.40 -17.89 -14.86
N LEU A 227 -7.24 -18.45 -15.74
CA LEU A 227 -8.04 -17.65 -16.67
C LEU A 227 -9.03 -16.72 -15.97
N SER A 228 -9.60 -17.16 -14.84
CA SER A 228 -10.46 -16.32 -13.99
C SER A 228 -9.67 -15.16 -13.39
N GLY A 229 -8.40 -15.38 -12.99
CA GLY A 229 -7.50 -14.33 -12.52
C GLY A 229 -7.23 -13.27 -13.57
N VAL A 230 -6.84 -13.69 -14.77
CA VAL A 230 -6.62 -12.76 -15.90
C VAL A 230 -7.88 -11.95 -16.20
N TYR A 231 -9.05 -12.60 -16.26
CA TYR A 231 -10.33 -11.92 -16.43
C TYR A 231 -10.55 -10.84 -15.35
N THR A 232 -10.25 -11.19 -14.10
CA THR A 232 -10.46 -10.28 -12.96
C THR A 232 -9.55 -9.06 -13.04
N VAL A 233 -8.26 -9.24 -13.31
CA VAL A 233 -7.32 -8.12 -13.40
C VAL A 233 -7.71 -7.18 -14.54
N LEU A 234 -7.97 -7.71 -15.75
CA LEU A 234 -8.35 -6.89 -16.90
C LEU A 234 -9.63 -6.07 -16.64
N ALA A 235 -10.66 -6.69 -16.06
CA ALA A 235 -11.90 -5.99 -15.79
C ALA A 235 -11.76 -4.99 -14.63
N ALA A 236 -11.02 -5.34 -13.57
CA ALA A 236 -10.88 -4.48 -12.39
C ALA A 236 -9.99 -3.26 -12.67
N VAL A 237 -8.87 -3.41 -13.40
CA VAL A 237 -8.05 -2.26 -13.83
C VAL A 237 -8.88 -1.31 -14.69
N GLY A 238 -9.69 -1.85 -15.63
CA GLY A 238 -10.59 -1.01 -16.41
C GLY A 238 -11.61 -0.26 -15.55
N ILE A 239 -12.17 -0.88 -14.52
CA ILE A 239 -13.06 -0.21 -13.57
C ILE A 239 -12.31 0.90 -12.81
N VAL A 240 -11.12 0.62 -12.30
CA VAL A 240 -10.29 1.62 -11.57
C VAL A 240 -9.95 2.80 -12.48
N THR A 241 -9.54 2.55 -13.74
CA THR A 241 -9.36 3.61 -14.72
C THR A 241 -10.64 4.44 -14.92
N GLY A 242 -11.81 3.78 -14.99
CA GLY A 242 -13.10 4.49 -15.06
C GLY A 242 -13.41 5.30 -13.80
N LEU A 243 -13.04 4.81 -12.60
CA LEU A 243 -13.25 5.51 -11.34
C LEU A 243 -12.37 6.74 -11.20
N SER A 244 -11.18 6.79 -11.83
CA SER A 244 -10.31 7.98 -11.83
C SER A 244 -10.91 9.20 -12.56
N TYR A 245 -12.02 9.02 -13.27
CA TYR A 245 -12.79 10.13 -13.85
C TYR A 245 -13.95 10.61 -12.96
N VAL A 246 -14.21 9.90 -11.85
CA VAL A 246 -15.34 10.16 -10.94
C VAL A 246 -14.86 10.60 -9.58
N PHE A 247 -13.74 10.06 -9.14
CA PHE A 247 -13.10 10.34 -7.84
C PHE A 247 -11.69 10.86 -8.10
N ASP A 248 -11.42 12.04 -7.59
CA ASP A 248 -10.12 12.72 -7.77
C ASP A 248 -8.98 12.09 -6.94
N ASP A 249 -9.33 11.23 -5.93
CA ASP A 249 -8.36 10.60 -5.02
C ASP A 249 -7.80 9.25 -5.53
N ILE A 250 -8.15 8.81 -6.73
CA ILE A 250 -7.67 7.53 -7.27
C ILE A 250 -6.24 7.67 -7.78
N THR A 251 -5.30 6.97 -7.16
CA THR A 251 -3.88 6.94 -7.53
C THR A 251 -3.53 5.74 -8.40
N VAL A 252 -2.39 5.78 -9.07
CA VAL A 252 -1.86 4.65 -9.85
C VAL A 252 -1.67 3.38 -9.01
N TYR A 253 -1.42 3.53 -7.72
CA TYR A 253 -1.17 2.43 -6.78
C TYR A 253 -2.39 1.52 -6.57
N ALA A 254 -3.60 1.99 -6.86
CA ALA A 254 -4.80 1.14 -6.86
C ALA A 254 -4.67 -0.07 -7.80
N ASN A 255 -3.97 0.08 -8.93
CA ASN A 255 -3.74 -1.01 -9.87
C ASN A 255 -2.81 -2.10 -9.31
N ASN A 256 -1.88 -1.74 -8.42
CA ASN A 256 -0.99 -2.69 -7.76
C ASN A 256 -1.80 -3.63 -6.85
N ILE A 257 -2.75 -3.08 -6.11
CA ILE A 257 -3.68 -3.87 -5.27
C ILE A 257 -4.62 -4.72 -6.14
N VAL A 258 -5.08 -4.21 -7.28
CA VAL A 258 -5.89 -4.99 -8.23
C VAL A 258 -5.12 -6.22 -8.72
N SER A 259 -3.87 -6.08 -9.13
CA SER A 259 -3.04 -7.19 -9.58
C SER A 259 -2.79 -8.20 -8.45
N LEU A 260 -2.37 -7.70 -7.29
CA LEU A 260 -2.05 -8.53 -6.12
C LEU A 260 -3.25 -9.36 -5.64
N LEU A 261 -4.38 -8.70 -5.38
CA LEU A 261 -5.59 -9.37 -4.86
C LEU A 261 -6.41 -10.04 -5.95
N GLY A 262 -6.48 -9.46 -7.14
CA GLY A 262 -7.31 -9.94 -8.23
C GLY A 262 -6.95 -11.36 -8.68
N ILE A 263 -5.66 -11.65 -8.86
CA ILE A 263 -5.18 -12.99 -9.20
C ILE A 263 -5.40 -13.93 -8.02
N GLY A 264 -4.94 -13.55 -6.82
CA GLY A 264 -5.02 -14.38 -5.62
C GLY A 264 -6.44 -14.84 -5.30
N LEU A 265 -7.38 -13.89 -5.14
CA LEU A 265 -8.78 -14.17 -4.81
C LEU A 265 -9.51 -14.95 -5.92
N SER A 266 -9.26 -14.61 -7.19
CA SER A 266 -9.90 -15.33 -8.30
C SER A 266 -9.49 -16.80 -8.36
N VAL A 267 -8.20 -17.07 -8.17
CA VAL A 267 -7.68 -18.43 -8.14
C VAL A 267 -8.29 -19.19 -6.99
N ASP A 268 -8.38 -18.56 -5.81
CA ASP A 268 -8.91 -19.17 -4.61
C ASP A 268 -10.40 -19.50 -4.76
N TYR A 269 -11.24 -18.52 -5.11
CA TYR A 269 -12.69 -18.77 -5.29
C TYR A 269 -12.97 -19.78 -6.39
N SER A 270 -12.20 -19.72 -7.48
CA SER A 270 -12.31 -20.68 -8.57
C SER A 270 -11.95 -22.11 -8.14
N LEU A 271 -10.95 -22.26 -7.28
CA LEU A 271 -10.53 -23.55 -6.73
C LEU A 271 -11.70 -24.22 -5.98
N PHE A 272 -12.44 -23.46 -5.18
CA PHE A 272 -13.61 -23.98 -4.44
C PHE A 272 -14.75 -24.39 -5.38
N ILE A 273 -15.08 -23.58 -6.38
CA ILE A 273 -16.15 -23.88 -7.35
C ILE A 273 -15.81 -25.12 -8.19
N VAL A 274 -14.61 -25.17 -8.76
CA VAL A 274 -14.17 -26.31 -9.60
C VAL A 274 -14.13 -27.59 -8.79
N ASN A 275 -13.61 -27.53 -7.56
CA ASN A 275 -13.53 -28.71 -6.70
C ASN A 275 -14.91 -29.20 -6.31
N ARG A 276 -15.83 -28.33 -5.91
CA ARG A 276 -17.20 -28.67 -5.57
C ARG A 276 -17.96 -29.28 -6.75
N PHE A 277 -17.84 -28.69 -7.92
CA PHE A 277 -18.44 -29.25 -9.14
C PHE A 277 -17.94 -30.67 -9.43
N ARG A 278 -16.64 -30.91 -9.33
CA ARG A 278 -16.04 -32.25 -9.50
C ARG A 278 -16.48 -33.24 -8.42
N GLU A 279 -16.67 -32.80 -7.18
CA GLU A 279 -17.22 -33.61 -6.08
C GLU A 279 -18.66 -34.05 -6.42
N GLU A 280 -19.50 -33.13 -6.91
CA GLU A 280 -20.88 -33.44 -7.29
C GLU A 280 -20.99 -34.39 -8.47
N LEU A 281 -20.11 -34.25 -9.48
CA LEU A 281 -19.99 -35.23 -10.57
C LEU A 281 -19.53 -36.58 -10.07
N GLY A 282 -18.57 -36.63 -9.13
CA GLY A 282 -18.08 -37.86 -8.51
C GLY A 282 -19.15 -38.61 -7.72
N ARG A 283 -20.19 -37.90 -7.22
CA ARG A 283 -21.38 -38.49 -6.58
C ARG A 283 -22.40 -39.06 -7.59
N GLY A 284 -22.10 -38.96 -8.90
CA GLY A 284 -22.98 -39.47 -9.96
C GLY A 284 -24.13 -38.56 -10.35
N ARG A 285 -24.14 -37.29 -9.94
CA ARG A 285 -25.14 -36.29 -10.35
C ARG A 285 -24.96 -35.89 -11.80
N ASP A 286 -26.04 -35.58 -12.48
CA ASP A 286 -26.01 -35.01 -13.82
C ASP A 286 -25.42 -33.56 -13.78
N HIS A 287 -24.90 -33.07 -14.90
CA HIS A 287 -24.22 -31.77 -15.00
C HIS A 287 -25.08 -30.59 -14.52
N ARG A 288 -26.39 -30.63 -14.82
CA ARG A 288 -27.36 -29.58 -14.46
C ARG A 288 -27.52 -29.48 -12.95
N THR A 289 -27.77 -30.62 -12.31
CA THR A 289 -27.90 -30.73 -10.86
C THR A 289 -26.55 -30.43 -10.15
N ALA A 290 -25.43 -30.89 -10.72
CA ALA A 290 -24.11 -30.62 -10.18
C ALA A 290 -23.78 -29.10 -10.14
N ILE A 291 -24.09 -28.33 -11.20
CA ILE A 291 -23.95 -26.87 -11.22
C ILE A 291 -24.89 -26.20 -10.23
N ALA A 292 -26.16 -26.62 -10.15
CA ALA A 292 -27.11 -26.03 -9.21
C ALA A 292 -26.67 -26.25 -7.74
N MET A 293 -26.20 -27.48 -7.42
CA MET A 293 -25.66 -27.81 -6.09
C MET A 293 -24.37 -27.02 -5.78
N THR A 294 -23.49 -26.91 -6.75
CA THR A 294 -22.25 -26.11 -6.59
C THR A 294 -22.58 -24.65 -6.27
N SER A 295 -23.49 -24.04 -7.02
CA SER A 295 -23.95 -22.67 -6.77
C SER A 295 -24.65 -22.51 -5.41
N ALA A 296 -25.49 -23.47 -5.01
CA ALA A 296 -26.23 -23.44 -3.74
C ALA A 296 -25.34 -23.63 -2.51
N THR A 297 -24.19 -24.29 -2.64
CA THR A 297 -23.26 -24.59 -1.55
C THR A 297 -22.01 -23.73 -1.62
N ALA A 298 -21.08 -24.05 -2.51
CA ALA A 298 -19.83 -23.30 -2.65
C ALA A 298 -20.07 -21.84 -3.10
N GLY A 299 -20.97 -21.61 -4.07
CA GLY A 299 -21.28 -20.27 -4.53
C GLY A 299 -21.84 -19.37 -3.44
N ARG A 300 -22.75 -19.89 -2.60
CA ARG A 300 -23.26 -19.15 -1.43
C ARG A 300 -22.13 -18.84 -0.42
N ALA A 301 -21.28 -19.80 -0.12
CA ALA A 301 -20.19 -19.61 0.82
C ALA A 301 -19.20 -18.55 0.30
N ILE A 302 -18.81 -18.61 -0.97
CA ILE A 302 -17.93 -17.63 -1.64
C ILE A 302 -18.56 -16.23 -1.64
N PHE A 303 -19.86 -16.10 -1.81
CA PHE A 303 -20.53 -14.80 -1.75
C PHE A 303 -20.36 -14.13 -0.40
N PHE A 304 -20.66 -14.83 0.70
CA PHE A 304 -20.47 -14.27 2.04
C PHE A 304 -19.01 -13.98 2.34
N SER A 305 -18.12 -14.85 1.91
CA SER A 305 -16.68 -14.76 1.98
C SER A 305 -16.17 -13.50 1.28
N GLY A 306 -16.47 -13.34 -0.02
CA GLY A 306 -16.07 -12.14 -0.76
C GLY A 306 -16.66 -10.85 -0.21
N MET A 307 -17.86 -10.90 0.37
CA MET A 307 -18.44 -9.75 1.05
C MET A 307 -17.68 -9.36 2.32
N THR A 308 -17.11 -10.32 3.06
CA THR A 308 -16.25 -9.98 4.22
C THR A 308 -14.93 -9.35 3.80
N VAL A 309 -14.35 -9.77 2.68
CA VAL A 309 -13.18 -9.11 2.09
C VAL A 309 -13.50 -7.68 1.66
N ILE A 310 -14.62 -7.49 0.94
CA ILE A 310 -15.06 -6.15 0.53
C ILE A 310 -15.26 -5.24 1.75
N VAL A 311 -15.88 -5.73 2.82
CA VAL A 311 -16.08 -4.97 4.07
C VAL A 311 -14.74 -4.61 4.72
N GLY A 312 -13.78 -5.54 4.76
CA GLY A 312 -12.43 -5.25 5.24
C GLY A 312 -11.79 -4.10 4.47
N LEU A 313 -11.85 -4.16 3.13
CA LEU A 313 -11.30 -3.13 2.24
C LEU A 313 -12.08 -1.80 2.29
N MET A 314 -13.40 -1.83 2.52
CA MET A 314 -14.20 -0.62 2.76
C MET A 314 -13.75 0.13 4.02
N GLY A 315 -13.16 -0.55 4.99
CA GLY A 315 -12.55 0.09 6.15
C GLY A 315 -11.44 1.07 5.79
N MET A 316 -10.75 0.87 4.67
CA MET A 316 -9.71 1.79 4.18
C MET A 316 -10.29 3.12 3.66
N LEU A 317 -11.57 3.16 3.29
CA LEU A 317 -12.23 4.37 2.80
C LEU A 317 -12.48 5.43 3.88
N PHE A 318 -12.29 5.10 5.16
CA PHE A 318 -12.41 6.05 6.27
C PHE A 318 -11.16 6.90 6.48
N PHE A 319 -10.06 6.59 5.83
CA PHE A 319 -8.79 7.30 5.98
C PHE A 319 -8.65 8.38 4.89
N GLU A 320 -9.58 9.33 4.91
CA GLU A 320 -9.49 10.53 4.06
C GLU A 320 -8.11 11.19 4.24
N ASN A 321 -7.64 11.89 3.24
CA ASN A 321 -6.33 12.55 3.24
C ASN A 321 -5.11 11.61 3.30
N THR A 322 -5.29 10.35 2.91
CA THR A 322 -4.21 9.37 2.74
C THR A 322 -4.39 8.58 1.44
N GLY A 323 -3.38 7.82 1.01
CA GLY A 323 -3.50 6.93 -0.16
C GLY A 323 -4.40 5.68 0.06
N LEU A 324 -4.85 5.45 1.30
CA LEU A 324 -5.62 4.25 1.66
C LEU A 324 -6.97 4.13 0.93
N PRO A 325 -7.78 5.18 0.74
CA PRO A 325 -9.04 5.08 -0.01
C PRO A 325 -8.84 4.59 -1.44
N SER A 326 -7.82 5.08 -2.13
CA SER A 326 -7.47 4.64 -3.48
C SER A 326 -7.18 3.14 -3.55
N LEU A 327 -6.35 2.65 -2.62
CA LEU A 327 -6.03 1.23 -2.49
C LEU A 327 -7.26 0.40 -2.12
N GLY A 328 -8.13 0.95 -1.25
CA GLY A 328 -9.42 0.37 -0.88
C GLY A 328 -10.33 0.17 -2.10
N TRP A 329 -10.48 1.17 -2.95
CA TRP A 329 -11.24 1.07 -4.19
C TRP A 329 -10.67 0.03 -5.14
N GLY A 330 -9.35 -0.01 -5.34
CA GLY A 330 -8.67 -1.03 -6.14
C GLY A 330 -9.02 -2.45 -5.67
N GLY A 331 -8.87 -2.69 -4.36
CA GLY A 331 -9.17 -3.98 -3.74
C GLY A 331 -10.66 -4.38 -3.81
N ILE A 332 -11.57 -3.43 -3.58
CA ILE A 332 -13.03 -3.63 -3.71
C ILE A 332 -13.38 -4.04 -5.14
N CYS A 333 -12.87 -3.33 -6.15
CA CYS A 333 -13.09 -3.65 -7.55
C CYS A 333 -12.56 -5.05 -7.90
N ALA A 334 -11.34 -5.36 -7.51
CA ALA A 334 -10.74 -6.67 -7.73
C ALA A 334 -11.59 -7.80 -7.10
N THR A 335 -11.99 -7.62 -5.84
CA THR A 335 -12.80 -8.61 -5.10
C THR A 335 -14.19 -8.77 -5.72
N ALA A 336 -14.86 -7.69 -6.08
CA ALA A 336 -16.19 -7.72 -6.68
C ALA A 336 -16.18 -8.43 -8.05
N VAL A 337 -15.16 -8.19 -8.87
CA VAL A 337 -14.98 -8.88 -10.16
C VAL A 337 -14.63 -10.34 -9.95
N ALA A 338 -13.70 -10.68 -9.02
CA ALA A 338 -13.34 -12.06 -8.67
C ALA A 338 -14.56 -12.85 -8.20
N LEU A 339 -15.37 -12.25 -7.33
CA LEU A 339 -16.61 -12.83 -6.82
C LEU A 339 -17.62 -13.11 -7.94
N THR A 340 -17.85 -12.12 -8.80
CA THR A 340 -18.78 -12.25 -9.94
C THR A 340 -18.28 -13.29 -10.94
N SER A 341 -16.99 -13.31 -11.26
CA SER A 341 -16.42 -14.30 -12.16
C SER A 341 -16.56 -15.71 -11.62
N SER A 342 -16.35 -15.91 -10.33
CA SER A 342 -16.42 -17.22 -9.68
C SER A 342 -17.86 -17.75 -9.53
N ILE A 343 -18.85 -16.85 -9.33
CA ILE A 343 -20.26 -17.26 -9.12
C ILE A 343 -21.03 -17.34 -10.45
N VAL A 344 -20.64 -16.61 -11.48
CA VAL A 344 -21.39 -16.53 -12.75
C VAL A 344 -20.60 -17.09 -13.93
N LEU A 345 -19.40 -16.55 -14.21
CA LEU A 345 -18.59 -16.92 -15.38
C LEU A 345 -18.12 -18.38 -15.28
N LEU A 346 -17.58 -18.75 -14.14
CA LEU A 346 -16.99 -20.07 -13.95
C LEU A 346 -18.03 -21.20 -13.99
N PRO A 347 -19.20 -21.12 -13.31
CA PRO A 347 -20.28 -22.11 -13.48
C PRO A 347 -20.80 -22.21 -14.93
N ALA A 348 -20.89 -21.09 -15.66
CA ALA A 348 -21.26 -21.12 -17.07
C ALA A 348 -20.23 -21.86 -17.93
N THR A 349 -18.94 -21.63 -17.65
CA THR A 349 -17.82 -22.33 -18.32
C THR A 349 -17.83 -23.84 -18.00
N LEU A 350 -18.00 -24.19 -16.72
CA LEU A 350 -18.11 -25.58 -16.28
C LEU A 350 -19.32 -26.31 -16.87
N SER A 351 -20.44 -25.61 -17.04
CA SER A 351 -21.64 -26.14 -17.72
C SER A 351 -21.36 -26.57 -19.17
N LEU A 352 -20.51 -25.81 -19.87
CA LEU A 352 -20.12 -26.11 -21.26
C LEU A 352 -19.05 -27.20 -21.36
N LEU A 353 -18.16 -27.28 -20.37
CA LEU A 353 -17.08 -28.26 -20.31
C LEU A 353 -17.56 -29.65 -19.88
N GLY A 354 -18.50 -29.73 -18.92
CA GLY A 354 -18.97 -30.98 -18.34
C GLY A 354 -17.82 -31.88 -17.89
N ASP A 355 -17.82 -33.14 -18.32
CA ASP A 355 -16.78 -34.12 -17.96
C ASP A 355 -15.37 -33.77 -18.48
N ARG A 356 -15.28 -32.89 -19.50
CA ARG A 356 -14.00 -32.45 -20.06
C ARG A 356 -13.13 -31.68 -19.06
N VAL A 357 -13.70 -31.20 -17.95
CA VAL A 357 -12.96 -30.59 -16.85
C VAL A 357 -11.87 -31.52 -16.31
N ASN A 358 -12.07 -32.85 -16.40
CA ASN A 358 -11.13 -33.88 -15.95
C ASN A 358 -10.17 -34.36 -17.06
N SER A 359 -10.11 -33.70 -18.23
CA SER A 359 -9.25 -34.09 -19.35
C SER A 359 -7.79 -33.64 -19.14
N PHE A 360 -6.87 -34.29 -19.84
CA PHE A 360 -5.42 -34.09 -19.70
C PHE A 360 -4.94 -34.34 -18.25
N LYS A 361 -5.22 -35.56 -17.76
CA LYS A 361 -4.82 -35.98 -16.41
C LYS A 361 -3.32 -36.02 -16.23
N VAL A 362 -2.84 -35.50 -15.10
CA VAL A 362 -1.44 -35.56 -14.69
C VAL A 362 -1.24 -36.75 -13.73
N PRO A 363 -0.22 -37.58 -13.91
CA PRO A 363 -0.05 -38.83 -13.15
C PRO A 363 0.28 -38.65 -11.65
N PHE A 364 0.69 -37.44 -11.25
CA PHE A 364 1.09 -37.10 -9.87
C PHE A 364 0.09 -36.16 -9.19
N SER A 365 -1.18 -36.52 -9.15
CA SER A 365 -2.18 -35.71 -8.44
C SER A 365 -2.51 -36.30 -7.08
N PHE A 366 -2.76 -35.44 -6.13
CA PHE A 366 -3.22 -35.86 -4.80
C PHE A 366 -4.70 -36.29 -4.76
N GLY A 367 -5.42 -36.42 -5.88
CA GLY A 367 -6.79 -36.91 -6.04
C GLY A 367 -7.85 -36.31 -5.07
N VAL A 368 -9.10 -36.38 -5.35
CA VAL A 368 -10.18 -35.99 -4.42
C VAL A 368 -10.40 -37.11 -3.39
N ASP A 369 -10.07 -36.85 -2.13
CA ASP A 369 -10.33 -37.79 -1.03
C ASP A 369 -11.72 -37.46 -0.41
N THR A 370 -12.67 -38.38 -0.55
CA THR A 370 -14.04 -38.25 -0.02
C THR A 370 -14.22 -38.97 1.32
N SER A 371 -13.13 -39.49 1.91
CA SER A 371 -13.19 -40.22 3.18
C SER A 371 -13.53 -39.30 4.36
N GLU A 372 -14.33 -39.80 5.31
CA GLU A 372 -14.60 -39.10 6.57
C GLU A 372 -13.40 -39.19 7.54
N GLU A 373 -12.50 -40.15 7.33
CA GLU A 373 -11.27 -40.38 8.10
C GLU A 373 -10.03 -40.10 7.25
N GLY A 374 -9.10 -39.26 7.75
CA GLY A 374 -7.88 -38.91 7.05
C GLY A 374 -6.94 -38.04 7.88
N PHE A 375 -5.97 -37.45 7.24
CA PHE A 375 -4.93 -36.64 7.92
C PHE A 375 -5.53 -35.53 8.80
N TRP A 376 -6.43 -34.71 8.26
CA TRP A 376 -7.03 -33.58 8.97
C TRP A 376 -7.97 -33.99 10.09
N SER A 377 -8.74 -35.09 9.91
CA SER A 377 -9.58 -35.68 10.98
C SER A 377 -8.69 -36.17 12.14
N ASN A 378 -7.56 -36.80 11.84
CA ASN A 378 -6.60 -37.27 12.85
C ASN A 378 -5.91 -36.08 13.59
N VAL A 379 -5.54 -35.01 12.88
CA VAL A 379 -5.00 -33.80 13.50
C VAL A 379 -6.05 -33.19 14.44
N ALA A 380 -7.26 -32.92 13.96
CA ALA A 380 -8.35 -32.39 14.79
C ALA A 380 -8.66 -33.30 16.01
N GLY A 381 -8.74 -34.60 15.80
CA GLY A 381 -8.93 -35.55 16.87
C GLY A 381 -7.81 -35.58 17.91
N GLY A 382 -6.55 -35.45 17.48
CA GLY A 382 -5.38 -35.33 18.33
C GLY A 382 -5.40 -34.06 19.18
N VAL A 383 -5.68 -32.92 18.54
CA VAL A 383 -5.81 -31.60 19.18
C VAL A 383 -6.95 -31.58 20.20
N MET A 384 -8.13 -32.11 19.83
CA MET A 384 -9.29 -32.11 20.69
C MET A 384 -9.18 -33.06 21.88
N LYS A 385 -8.26 -34.04 21.87
CA LYS A 385 -7.96 -34.89 23.04
C LYS A 385 -7.29 -34.13 24.18
N ARG A 386 -6.49 -33.10 23.87
CA ARG A 386 -5.75 -32.31 24.87
C ARG A 386 -5.81 -30.81 24.50
N PRO A 387 -7.02 -30.19 24.47
CA PRO A 387 -7.23 -28.89 23.89
C PRO A 387 -6.43 -27.78 24.60
N PHE A 388 -6.31 -27.80 25.93
CA PHE A 388 -5.50 -26.81 26.65
C PHE A 388 -3.99 -26.95 26.37
N ALA A 389 -3.49 -28.18 26.22
CA ALA A 389 -2.08 -28.42 25.96
C ALA A 389 -1.65 -27.98 24.56
N VAL A 390 -2.61 -27.79 23.63
CA VAL A 390 -2.36 -27.27 22.29
C VAL A 390 -2.67 -25.76 22.21
N LEU A 391 -3.81 -25.33 22.78
CA LEU A 391 -4.27 -23.95 22.72
C LEU A 391 -3.30 -22.98 23.40
N VAL A 392 -2.90 -23.31 24.64
CA VAL A 392 -2.06 -22.39 25.44
C VAL A 392 -0.70 -22.12 24.79
N PRO A 393 0.09 -23.12 24.35
CA PRO A 393 1.33 -22.86 23.62
C PRO A 393 1.10 -22.11 22.30
N ALA A 394 0.06 -22.43 21.53
CA ALA A 394 -0.24 -21.76 20.27
C ALA A 394 -0.54 -20.26 20.50
N VAL A 395 -1.34 -19.92 21.50
CA VAL A 395 -1.64 -18.53 21.86
C VAL A 395 -0.39 -17.83 22.36
N ILE A 396 0.42 -18.48 23.19
CA ILE A 396 1.70 -17.89 23.68
C ILE A 396 2.63 -17.58 22.49
N VAL A 397 2.78 -18.49 21.53
CA VAL A 397 3.59 -18.27 20.34
C VAL A 397 3.09 -17.07 19.55
N LEU A 398 1.76 -16.96 19.34
CA LEU A 398 1.17 -15.84 18.63
C LEU A 398 1.36 -14.50 19.38
N MET A 399 1.21 -14.50 20.71
CA MET A 399 1.43 -13.31 21.53
C MET A 399 2.91 -12.89 21.55
N LEU A 400 3.85 -13.84 21.64
CA LEU A 400 5.27 -13.56 21.56
C LEU A 400 5.66 -13.01 20.19
N ALA A 401 5.13 -13.60 19.11
CA ALA A 401 5.35 -13.11 17.77
C ALA A 401 4.78 -11.69 17.57
N GLY A 402 3.66 -11.37 18.24
CA GLY A 402 3.03 -10.04 18.18
C GLY A 402 3.70 -8.99 19.08
N SER A 403 4.51 -9.40 20.07
CA SER A 403 5.05 -8.46 21.07
C SER A 403 5.94 -7.34 20.51
N PRO A 404 6.73 -7.52 19.41
CA PRO A 404 7.51 -6.41 18.85
C PRO A 404 6.65 -5.26 18.31
N PHE A 405 5.40 -5.53 17.95
CA PHE A 405 4.47 -4.49 17.49
C PHE A 405 4.24 -3.38 18.54
N LEU A 406 4.41 -3.70 19.82
CA LEU A 406 4.32 -2.69 20.89
C LEU A 406 5.48 -1.68 20.88
N GLN A 407 6.50 -1.92 20.08
CA GLN A 407 7.68 -1.06 19.89
C GLN A 407 7.71 -0.50 18.45
N ALA A 408 6.57 -0.49 17.77
CA ALA A 408 6.47 0.07 16.43
C ALA A 408 6.70 1.58 16.46
N GLU A 409 7.61 2.03 15.64
CA GLU A 409 7.84 3.43 15.31
C GLU A 409 7.26 3.67 13.91
N TYR A 410 6.54 4.77 13.76
CA TYR A 410 5.88 5.09 12.50
C TYR A 410 6.61 6.22 11.79
N GLY A 411 6.74 6.10 10.47
CA GLY A 411 7.31 7.11 9.60
C GLY A 411 7.01 6.80 8.15
N ILE A 412 6.79 7.83 7.34
CA ILE A 412 6.55 7.63 5.91
C ILE A 412 7.77 7.01 5.22
N THR A 413 7.48 6.35 4.13
CA THR A 413 8.50 5.74 3.30
C THR A 413 9.31 6.80 2.56
N THR A 414 10.62 6.83 2.78
CA THR A 414 11.57 7.73 2.11
C THR A 414 12.28 7.02 0.94
N TYR A 415 13.23 7.71 0.29
CA TYR A 415 14.11 7.13 -0.74
C TYR A 415 14.80 5.82 -0.29
N LYS A 416 14.96 5.60 1.03
CA LYS A 416 15.51 4.37 1.61
C LYS A 416 14.63 3.13 1.40
N ALA A 417 13.42 3.30 0.89
CA ALA A 417 12.59 2.17 0.47
C ALA A 417 13.04 1.53 -0.85
N LEU A 418 13.79 2.25 -1.68
CA LEU A 418 14.48 1.67 -2.82
C LEU A 418 15.61 0.73 -2.34
N SER A 419 16.07 -0.16 -3.21
CA SER A 419 17.21 -1.03 -2.91
C SER A 419 18.47 -0.21 -2.59
N PRO A 420 19.33 -0.67 -1.64
CA PRO A 420 20.65 -0.06 -1.45
C PRO A 420 21.53 -0.01 -2.72
N ASP A 421 21.24 -0.87 -3.68
CA ASP A 421 21.98 -0.94 -4.96
C ASP A 421 21.41 0.03 -6.03
N ASP A 422 20.31 0.75 -5.71
CA ASP A 422 19.66 1.65 -6.65
C ASP A 422 20.46 2.94 -6.85
N GLU A 423 20.61 3.36 -8.11
CA GLU A 423 21.42 4.52 -8.49
C GLU A 423 20.90 5.82 -7.87
N SER A 424 19.59 6.08 -7.97
CA SER A 424 19.01 7.32 -7.47
C SER A 424 19.07 7.42 -5.96
N ARG A 425 18.90 6.28 -5.26
CA ARG A 425 19.08 6.19 -3.81
C ARG A 425 20.53 6.46 -3.41
N GLN A 426 21.50 5.82 -4.06
CA GLN A 426 22.92 6.07 -3.80
C GLN A 426 23.28 7.55 -4.02
N GLY A 427 22.71 8.15 -5.07
CA GLY A 427 22.89 9.58 -5.33
C GLY A 427 22.37 10.46 -4.20
N MET A 428 21.24 10.14 -3.57
CA MET A 428 20.73 10.85 -2.38
C MET A 428 21.68 10.71 -1.19
N GLU A 429 22.11 9.45 -0.88
CA GLU A 429 23.06 9.20 0.22
C GLU A 429 24.39 9.95 0.01
N LEU A 430 24.89 10.00 -1.23
CA LEU A 430 26.09 10.74 -1.59
C LEU A 430 25.88 12.26 -1.52
N THR A 431 24.68 12.74 -1.82
CA THR A 431 24.35 14.17 -1.65
C THR A 431 24.41 14.57 -0.18
N ASP A 432 23.87 13.78 0.71
CA ASP A 432 23.95 14.03 2.16
C ASP A 432 25.42 14.05 2.66
N ASP A 433 26.27 13.17 2.13
CA ASP A 433 27.68 13.06 2.53
C ASP A 433 28.57 14.22 1.99
N TYR A 434 28.35 14.63 0.75
CA TYR A 434 29.23 15.58 0.07
C TYR A 434 28.68 17.01 -0.02
N TRP A 435 27.38 17.22 0.24
CA TRP A 435 26.74 18.53 0.35
C TRP A 435 25.97 18.70 1.65
N PRO A 436 26.63 18.59 2.82
CA PRO A 436 25.95 18.64 4.13
C PRO A 436 25.27 20.00 4.41
N GLU A 437 25.57 21.03 3.62
CA GLU A 437 24.95 22.35 3.70
C GLU A 437 23.52 22.36 3.08
N TYR A 438 23.22 21.37 2.24
CA TYR A 438 21.92 21.14 1.62
C TYR A 438 21.26 19.93 2.29
N ILE A 439 21.07 20.00 3.61
CA ILE A 439 20.41 18.95 4.39
C ILE A 439 19.04 18.68 3.79
N SER A 440 18.78 17.42 3.44
CA SER A 440 17.53 16.99 2.83
C SER A 440 16.31 17.20 3.76
N ASN A 441 16.54 17.18 5.09
CA ASN A 441 15.46 17.31 6.07
C ASN A 441 15.24 18.79 6.45
N THR A 442 14.39 19.46 5.69
CA THR A 442 13.95 20.83 5.96
C THR A 442 12.45 20.91 6.19
N ALA A 443 12.06 21.77 7.15
CA ALA A 443 10.68 22.22 7.28
C ALA A 443 10.56 23.66 6.78
N LEU A 444 9.43 23.99 6.20
CA LEU A 444 9.07 25.34 5.79
C LEU A 444 7.99 25.86 6.73
N ALA A 445 8.27 26.92 7.49
CA ALA A 445 7.22 27.67 8.15
C ALA A 445 6.73 28.73 7.17
N VAL A 446 5.51 28.55 6.70
CA VAL A 446 4.87 29.33 5.64
C VAL A 446 3.87 30.27 6.28
N PHE A 447 4.11 31.57 6.17
CA PHE A 447 3.20 32.62 6.64
C PHE A 447 2.37 33.14 5.47
N GLU A 448 1.06 32.93 5.52
CA GLU A 448 0.12 33.55 4.60
C GLU A 448 -0.32 34.91 5.18
N LEU A 449 -0.01 35.99 4.44
CA LEU A 449 -0.26 37.35 4.87
C LEU A 449 -1.59 37.88 4.34
N GLU A 450 -2.29 38.71 5.13
CA GLU A 450 -3.42 39.48 4.62
C GLU A 450 -3.00 40.49 3.55
N GLU A 451 -3.94 40.80 2.66
CA GLU A 451 -3.74 41.77 1.58
C GLU A 451 -3.33 43.15 2.15
N GLY A 452 -2.13 43.60 1.78
CA GLY A 452 -1.60 44.90 2.21
C GLY A 452 -0.63 44.88 3.40
N VAL A 453 -0.32 43.70 3.96
CA VAL A 453 0.77 43.57 4.95
C VAL A 453 2.12 43.62 4.24
N ASP A 454 2.99 44.55 4.67
CA ASP A 454 4.35 44.64 4.14
C ASP A 454 5.32 43.85 5.03
N PRO A 455 5.90 42.73 4.54
CA PRO A 455 6.83 41.92 5.33
C PRO A 455 8.15 42.63 5.63
N LEU A 456 8.47 43.69 4.91
CA LEU A 456 9.66 44.48 5.12
C LEU A 456 9.46 45.68 6.07
N LEU A 457 8.28 45.84 6.66
CA LEU A 457 8.06 46.83 7.70
C LEU A 457 8.89 46.46 8.94
N GLU A 458 9.51 47.45 9.59
CA GLU A 458 10.40 47.26 10.75
C GLU A 458 9.77 46.34 11.82
N SER A 459 8.49 46.58 12.17
CA SER A 459 7.78 45.74 13.15
C SER A 459 7.70 44.27 12.72
N ASN A 460 7.48 44.01 11.44
CA ASN A 460 7.33 42.65 10.90
C ASN A 460 8.67 41.93 10.81
N ILE A 461 9.72 42.63 10.42
CA ILE A 461 11.12 42.12 10.46
C ILE A 461 11.48 41.71 11.88
N ARG A 462 11.20 42.56 12.87
CA ARG A 462 11.51 42.27 14.28
C ARG A 462 10.71 41.06 14.79
N SER A 463 9.43 40.99 14.48
CA SER A 463 8.57 39.86 14.89
C SER A 463 9.11 38.53 14.30
N LEU A 464 9.41 38.50 13.00
CA LEU A 464 9.96 37.29 12.34
C LEU A 464 11.37 36.95 12.83
N TYR A 465 12.19 37.94 13.15
CA TYR A 465 13.49 37.69 13.76
C TYR A 465 13.35 37.00 15.12
N GLN A 466 12.44 37.47 15.97
CA GLN A 466 12.17 36.86 17.29
C GLN A 466 11.58 35.44 17.12
N PHE A 467 10.65 35.27 16.21
CA PHE A 467 10.09 33.94 15.89
C PHE A 467 11.17 32.98 15.38
N SER A 468 12.08 33.44 14.53
CA SER A 468 13.24 32.65 14.08
C SER A 468 14.13 32.22 15.25
N LYS A 469 14.29 33.08 16.26
CA LYS A 469 15.04 32.75 17.48
C LYS A 469 14.31 31.71 18.36
N GLU A 470 12.99 31.81 18.47
CA GLU A 470 12.18 30.82 19.20
C GLU A 470 12.25 29.45 18.51
N ILE A 471 12.22 29.40 17.16
CA ILE A 471 12.44 28.15 16.42
C ILE A 471 13.81 27.55 16.72
N LEU A 472 14.88 28.35 16.78
CA LEU A 472 16.25 27.88 17.11
C LEU A 472 16.40 27.34 18.54
N GLU A 473 15.45 27.64 19.43
CA GLU A 473 15.40 27.07 20.78
C GLU A 473 14.66 25.72 20.82
N VAL A 474 13.99 25.31 19.72
CA VAL A 474 13.34 24.03 19.60
C VAL A 474 14.39 22.91 19.47
N ASP A 475 14.23 21.87 20.25
CA ASP A 475 15.10 20.69 20.20
C ASP A 475 14.98 20.01 18.82
N GLY A 476 16.11 19.81 18.16
CA GLY A 476 16.16 19.28 16.79
C GLY A 476 16.17 20.34 15.68
N ALA A 477 15.93 21.62 15.95
CA ALA A 477 16.11 22.68 14.97
C ALA A 477 17.63 23.05 14.87
N THR A 478 18.19 23.02 13.66
CA THR A 478 19.62 23.23 13.43
C THR A 478 19.94 24.62 12.92
N TYR A 479 19.13 25.15 12.04
CA TYR A 479 19.23 26.50 11.53
C TYR A 479 17.86 27.03 11.11
N VAL A 480 17.75 28.36 11.01
CA VAL A 480 16.60 29.04 10.39
C VAL A 480 17.15 30.03 9.37
N ARG A 481 16.55 30.06 8.18
CA ARG A 481 16.82 31.04 7.13
C ARG A 481 15.52 31.73 6.70
N SER A 482 15.57 33.05 6.68
CA SER A 482 14.47 33.88 6.19
C SER A 482 15.04 35.27 5.79
N HIS A 483 14.20 36.12 5.24
CA HIS A 483 14.59 37.52 5.00
C HIS A 483 14.85 38.29 6.29
N ALA A 484 14.32 37.84 7.43
CA ALA A 484 14.55 38.43 8.74
C ALA A 484 15.67 37.73 9.53
N HIS A 485 16.14 36.55 9.12
CA HIS A 485 17.21 35.78 9.75
C HIS A 485 18.06 35.07 8.69
N PHE A 486 18.98 35.75 8.05
CA PHE A 486 19.83 35.24 6.95
C PHE A 486 21.31 35.16 7.31
N ASP A 487 21.74 35.80 8.39
CA ASP A 487 23.10 35.73 8.93
C ASP A 487 23.05 35.62 10.45
N VAL A 488 23.60 34.53 10.99
CA VAL A 488 23.60 34.21 12.44
C VAL A 488 24.35 35.22 13.30
N ASN A 489 25.24 36.04 12.69
CA ASN A 489 26.04 37.04 13.39
C ASN A 489 25.35 38.40 13.46
N MET A 490 24.25 38.62 12.73
CA MET A 490 23.54 39.89 12.73
C MET A 490 22.56 39.93 13.93
N SER A 491 22.55 41.09 14.59
CA SER A 491 21.53 41.38 15.59
C SER A 491 20.22 41.82 14.91
N GLU A 492 19.14 41.83 15.67
CA GLU A 492 17.82 42.31 15.22
C GLU A 492 17.92 43.74 14.61
N ASP A 493 18.66 44.65 15.25
CA ASP A 493 18.84 46.01 14.76
C ASP A 493 19.68 46.04 13.47
N ASP A 494 20.71 45.18 13.32
CA ASP A 494 21.49 45.07 12.10
C ASP A 494 20.67 44.60 10.89
N VAL A 495 19.72 43.66 11.13
CA VAL A 495 18.80 43.20 10.09
C VAL A 495 17.81 44.29 9.66
N VAL A 496 17.25 45.03 10.61
CA VAL A 496 16.40 46.18 10.31
C VAL A 496 17.20 47.22 9.51
N ASP A 497 18.42 47.53 9.94
CA ASP A 497 19.34 48.47 9.24
C ASP A 497 19.76 47.97 7.84
N PHE A 498 19.85 46.66 7.65
CA PHE A 498 20.11 46.07 6.34
C PHE A 498 18.97 46.38 5.36
N TRP A 499 17.70 46.29 5.78
CA TRP A 499 16.55 46.55 4.92
C TRP A 499 16.22 48.04 4.75
N ASP A 500 16.77 48.95 5.58
CA ASP A 500 16.55 50.37 5.47
C ASP A 500 17.39 50.99 4.34
N SER A 501 16.80 51.12 3.14
CA SER A 501 17.45 51.75 1.98
C SER A 501 17.81 53.24 2.18
N SER A 502 17.23 53.92 3.17
CA SER A 502 17.56 55.34 3.43
C SER A 502 19.00 55.51 3.92
N LYS A 503 19.60 54.47 4.48
CA LYS A 503 20.99 54.47 4.96
C LYS A 503 22.03 54.24 3.84
N ASP A 504 21.60 53.93 2.63
CA ASP A 504 22.50 53.64 1.49
C ASP A 504 23.14 54.91 0.92
N GLU A 505 22.54 56.06 1.18
CA GLU A 505 23.12 57.38 0.75
C GLU A 505 24.49 57.66 1.40
N GLU A 506 24.77 57.06 2.56
CA GLU A 506 26.05 57.23 3.28
C GLU A 506 27.14 56.22 2.85
N ARG A 507 26.81 55.25 1.97
CA ARG A 507 27.68 54.13 1.56
C ARG A 507 28.33 54.40 0.21
N SER A 508 29.41 53.69 -0.11
CA SER A 508 30.00 53.73 -1.43
C SER A 508 29.08 53.14 -2.50
N SER A 509 29.16 53.60 -3.75
CA SER A 509 28.32 53.10 -4.85
C SER A 509 28.46 51.57 -5.08
N MET A 510 29.66 51.04 -4.85
CA MET A 510 29.91 49.60 -4.97
C MET A 510 29.21 48.83 -3.84
N GLU A 511 29.28 49.32 -2.61
CA GLU A 511 28.69 48.73 -1.43
C GLU A 511 27.15 48.74 -1.49
N SER A 512 26.58 49.88 -1.92
CA SER A 512 25.13 50.01 -2.14
C SER A 512 24.63 49.06 -3.23
N MET A 513 25.41 48.84 -4.29
CA MET A 513 25.07 47.89 -5.36
C MET A 513 25.10 46.44 -4.89
N LEU A 514 26.09 46.05 -4.10
CA LEU A 514 26.17 44.71 -3.52
C LEU A 514 24.99 44.43 -2.56
N LEU A 515 24.68 45.40 -1.68
CA LEU A 515 23.56 45.29 -0.75
C LEU A 515 22.21 45.22 -1.47
N SER A 516 22.04 46.02 -2.55
CA SER A 516 20.78 45.93 -3.32
C SER A 516 20.58 44.57 -3.98
N SER A 517 21.64 43.98 -4.55
CA SER A 517 21.58 42.63 -5.13
C SER A 517 21.30 41.58 -4.06
N GLN A 518 21.89 41.72 -2.87
CA GLN A 518 21.64 40.78 -1.78
C GLN A 518 20.21 40.90 -1.22
N ARG A 519 19.66 42.13 -1.11
CA ARG A 519 18.27 42.37 -0.73
C ARG A 519 17.31 41.78 -1.77
N GLU A 520 17.59 41.95 -3.04
CA GLU A 520 16.77 41.41 -4.13
C GLU A 520 16.76 39.89 -4.08
N TYR A 521 17.91 39.23 -3.93
CA TYR A 521 18.03 37.79 -3.75
C TYR A 521 17.23 37.29 -2.55
N LEU A 522 17.37 37.89 -1.36
CA LEU A 522 16.64 37.50 -0.17
C LEU A 522 15.14 37.75 -0.31
N ARG A 523 14.75 38.79 -0.99
CA ARG A 523 13.34 39.08 -1.26
C ARG A 523 12.74 38.01 -2.17
N GLU A 524 13.38 37.68 -3.27
CA GLU A 524 12.93 36.66 -4.21
C GLU A 524 12.91 35.26 -3.59
N SER A 525 13.85 34.99 -2.68
CA SER A 525 13.94 33.67 -2.02
C SER A 525 12.92 33.44 -0.89
N PHE A 526 12.52 34.51 -0.18
CA PHE A 526 11.72 34.34 1.05
C PHE A 526 10.40 35.10 1.09
N ILE A 527 10.15 35.99 0.14
CA ILE A 527 8.96 36.83 0.08
C ILE A 527 8.25 36.64 -1.25
N GLY A 528 7.11 35.97 -1.22
CA GLY A 528 6.24 35.79 -2.38
C GLY A 528 5.02 36.71 -2.36
N ASN A 529 4.04 36.44 -3.22
CA ASN A 529 2.74 37.12 -3.22
C ASN A 529 1.93 36.70 -1.97
N ASN A 530 1.79 37.61 -1.00
CA ASN A 530 1.12 37.37 0.27
C ASN A 530 1.67 36.17 1.07
N VAL A 531 2.90 35.76 0.85
CA VAL A 531 3.53 34.63 1.53
C VAL A 531 4.96 34.99 1.95
N VAL A 532 5.32 34.57 3.16
CA VAL A 532 6.69 34.62 3.67
C VAL A 532 7.15 33.25 4.09
N LEU A 533 8.36 32.87 3.71
CA LEU A 533 8.96 31.58 4.04
C LEU A 533 10.07 31.70 5.09
N LEU A 534 10.04 30.78 6.04
CA LEU A 534 11.17 30.47 6.90
C LEU A 534 11.58 29.02 6.63
N VAL A 535 12.81 28.82 6.20
CA VAL A 535 13.39 27.48 5.99
C VAL A 535 14.06 27.05 7.29
N VAL A 536 13.63 25.95 7.84
CA VAL A 536 14.13 25.40 9.10
C VAL A 536 14.83 24.08 8.84
N GLY A 537 16.11 24.00 9.16
CA GLY A 537 16.84 22.72 9.14
C GLY A 537 16.48 21.90 10.36
N ILE A 538 16.19 20.61 10.16
CA ILE A 538 15.83 19.68 11.24
C ILE A 538 16.88 18.57 11.31
N GLU A 539 17.33 18.25 12.53
CA GLU A 539 18.30 17.19 12.79
C GLU A 539 17.70 15.81 12.57
N GLY A 540 18.44 14.93 11.90
CA GLY A 540 18.11 13.54 11.74
C GLY A 540 17.32 13.23 10.45
N ASP A 541 16.85 11.99 10.36
CA ASP A 541 16.10 11.50 9.21
C ASP A 541 14.67 12.06 9.20
N GLU A 542 14.15 12.40 8.03
CA GLU A 542 12.80 12.95 7.82
C GLU A 542 11.68 12.07 8.39
N SER A 543 11.91 10.76 8.47
CA SER A 543 10.97 9.79 9.04
C SER A 543 11.16 9.58 10.55
N SER A 544 12.16 10.20 11.17
CA SER A 544 12.49 10.00 12.57
C SER A 544 11.46 10.60 13.53
N VAL A 545 11.37 10.04 14.73
CA VAL A 545 10.51 10.57 15.80
C VAL A 545 10.98 11.97 16.22
N SER A 546 12.31 12.19 16.30
CA SER A 546 12.88 13.49 16.67
C SER A 546 12.50 14.60 15.69
N ALA A 547 12.54 14.33 14.38
CA ALA A 547 12.14 15.31 13.37
C ALA A 547 10.66 15.71 13.49
N ARG A 548 9.78 14.75 13.76
CA ARG A 548 8.35 15.02 13.98
C ARG A 548 8.07 15.79 15.27
N GLU A 549 8.79 15.48 16.35
CA GLU A 549 8.69 16.21 17.62
C GLU A 549 9.16 17.67 17.45
N ALA A 550 10.19 17.92 16.64
CA ALA A 550 10.62 19.27 16.27
C ALA A 550 9.51 20.02 15.50
N VAL A 551 8.90 19.39 14.49
CA VAL A 551 7.76 19.97 13.74
C VAL A 551 6.60 20.31 14.67
N LEU A 552 6.19 19.39 15.56
CA LEU A 552 5.11 19.64 16.52
C LEU A 552 5.44 20.81 17.47
N SER A 553 6.71 20.93 17.87
CA SER A 553 7.16 22.02 18.71
C SER A 553 7.13 23.36 17.97
N ILE A 554 7.51 23.36 16.67
CA ILE A 554 7.43 24.56 15.82
C ILE A 554 5.98 24.99 15.62
N ARG A 555 5.06 24.05 15.35
CA ARG A 555 3.60 24.32 15.27
C ARG A 555 3.01 24.85 16.57
N GLY A 556 3.59 24.46 17.70
CA GLY A 556 3.19 24.95 19.03
C GLY A 556 3.70 26.34 19.37
N LEU A 557 4.56 26.94 18.55
CA LEU A 557 5.03 28.32 18.75
C LEU A 557 3.93 29.28 18.30
N GLU A 558 3.50 30.15 19.22
CA GLU A 558 2.56 31.23 18.93
C GLU A 558 3.34 32.49 18.56
N THR A 559 2.92 33.15 17.49
CA THR A 559 3.41 34.50 17.18
C THR A 559 2.89 35.47 18.23
N LYS A 560 3.79 36.06 19.00
CA LYS A 560 3.43 36.86 20.20
C LYS A 560 3.02 38.32 19.90
N ASP A 561 3.07 38.74 18.65
CA ASP A 561 2.85 40.15 18.29
C ASP A 561 1.59 40.35 17.45
N ASP A 562 0.68 41.21 17.93
CA ASP A 562 -0.63 41.54 17.33
C ASP A 562 -0.57 42.06 15.88
N GLN A 563 0.61 42.37 15.32
CA GLN A 563 0.75 42.99 14.00
C GLN A 563 1.03 41.98 12.85
N PHE A 564 1.66 40.87 13.14
CA PHE A 564 1.78 39.76 12.18
C PHE A 564 0.66 38.73 12.40
N ASP A 565 -0.07 38.87 13.49
CA ASP A 565 -0.76 37.81 14.19
C ASP A 565 -2.29 37.77 14.04
N SER A 566 -2.97 38.85 13.79
CA SER A 566 -4.45 38.76 13.83
C SER A 566 -5.04 38.08 12.59
N SER A 567 -4.22 37.73 11.60
CA SER A 567 -4.67 37.29 10.29
C SER A 567 -3.73 36.36 9.52
N SER A 568 -2.49 36.15 9.99
CA SER A 568 -1.58 35.21 9.32
C SER A 568 -1.76 33.80 9.87
N THR A 569 -2.10 32.87 9.02
CA THR A 569 -1.97 31.43 9.32
C THR A 569 -0.55 31.01 9.09
N VAL A 570 0.04 30.30 10.04
CA VAL A 570 1.35 29.66 9.89
C VAL A 570 1.14 28.20 9.62
N ASN A 571 1.51 27.75 8.45
CA ASN A 571 1.48 26.33 8.08
C ASN A 571 2.91 25.81 8.05
N VAL A 572 3.15 24.67 8.71
CA VAL A 572 4.46 24.02 8.67
C VAL A 572 4.43 22.91 7.63
N ALA A 573 5.17 23.10 6.54
CA ALA A 573 5.33 22.15 5.45
C ALA A 573 6.70 21.44 5.52
N GLY A 574 6.90 20.46 4.69
CA GLY A 574 8.10 19.62 4.64
C GLY A 574 7.79 18.16 4.86
N VAL A 575 8.75 17.28 4.53
CA VAL A 575 8.53 15.82 4.61
C VAL A 575 8.22 15.36 6.02
N ALA A 576 8.93 15.87 7.02
CA ALA A 576 8.68 15.53 8.43
C ALA A 576 7.30 16.02 8.92
N ALA A 577 6.83 17.19 8.43
CA ALA A 577 5.50 17.71 8.72
C ALA A 577 4.40 16.85 8.08
N TYR A 578 4.56 16.52 6.81
CA TYR A 578 3.67 15.60 6.10
C TYR A 578 3.58 14.23 6.79
N ASN A 579 4.72 13.70 7.23
CA ASN A 579 4.79 12.46 7.98
C ASN A 579 3.95 12.53 9.27
N GLN A 580 4.04 13.63 10.01
CA GLN A 580 3.25 13.82 11.23
C GLN A 580 1.75 13.90 10.91
N ASP A 581 1.36 14.63 9.88
CA ASP A 581 -0.04 14.77 9.47
C ASP A 581 -0.66 13.43 9.05
N VAL A 582 0.06 12.62 8.28
CA VAL A 582 -0.40 11.28 7.89
C VAL A 582 -0.56 10.37 9.11
N ILE A 583 0.36 10.41 10.07
CA ILE A 583 0.25 9.62 11.31
C ILE A 583 -0.99 10.05 12.10
N GLU A 584 -1.26 11.36 12.23
CA GLU A 584 -2.44 11.88 12.91
C GLU A 584 -3.72 11.47 12.18
N ALA A 585 -3.78 11.64 10.86
CA ALA A 585 -4.93 11.24 10.04
C ALA A 585 -5.24 9.74 10.17
N VAL A 586 -4.21 8.90 10.21
CA VAL A 586 -4.38 7.46 10.45
C VAL A 586 -4.86 7.19 11.88
N ALA A 587 -4.26 7.82 12.89
CA ALA A 587 -4.61 7.60 14.29
C ALA A 587 -6.05 8.01 14.61
N GLU A 588 -6.53 9.14 14.07
CA GLU A 588 -7.89 9.63 14.25
C GLU A 588 -8.95 8.72 13.63
N ASN A 589 -8.69 8.19 12.43
CA ASN A 589 -9.66 7.39 11.69
C ASN A 589 -9.61 5.90 12.03
N LEU A 590 -8.52 5.41 12.63
CA LEU A 590 -8.32 3.99 12.95
C LEU A 590 -9.44 3.39 13.84
N PRO A 591 -9.90 4.03 14.94
CA PRO A 591 -10.95 3.45 15.78
C PRO A 591 -12.27 3.25 15.05
N ILE A 592 -12.67 4.20 14.20
CA ILE A 592 -13.92 4.15 13.43
C ILE A 592 -13.86 3.05 12.37
N SER A 593 -12.74 2.97 11.64
CA SER A 593 -12.49 1.94 10.64
C SER A 593 -12.50 0.54 11.26
N LEU A 594 -11.77 0.32 12.35
CA LEU A 594 -11.77 -0.94 13.08
C LEU A 594 -13.16 -1.33 13.58
N ALA A 595 -13.90 -0.41 14.18
CA ALA A 595 -15.26 -0.66 14.65
C ALA A 595 -16.18 -1.05 13.49
N PHE A 596 -16.11 -0.37 12.36
CA PHE A 596 -16.87 -0.70 11.15
C PHE A 596 -16.55 -2.12 10.65
N ILE A 597 -15.27 -2.45 10.49
CA ILE A 597 -14.82 -3.77 10.01
C ILE A 597 -15.30 -4.86 10.96
N LEU A 598 -15.07 -4.71 12.27
CA LEU A 598 -15.40 -5.75 13.26
C LEU A 598 -16.91 -5.96 13.39
N ILE A 599 -17.69 -4.87 13.46
CA ILE A 599 -19.16 -4.97 13.62
C ILE A 599 -19.79 -5.56 12.36
N THR A 600 -19.40 -5.09 11.18
CA THR A 600 -19.99 -5.55 9.93
C THR A 600 -19.61 -7.01 9.63
N SER A 601 -18.34 -7.37 9.87
CA SER A 601 -17.90 -8.76 9.75
C SER A 601 -18.60 -9.68 10.75
N TYR A 602 -18.80 -9.24 11.99
CA TYR A 602 -19.60 -9.98 12.98
C TYR A 602 -21.01 -10.26 12.44
N ILE A 603 -21.68 -9.24 11.91
CA ILE A 603 -23.04 -9.37 11.36
C ILE A 603 -23.04 -10.34 10.18
N LEU A 604 -22.10 -10.27 9.25
CA LEU A 604 -22.02 -11.16 8.08
C LEU A 604 -21.85 -12.63 8.49
N ILE A 605 -20.92 -12.91 9.40
CA ILE A 605 -20.70 -14.28 9.89
C ILE A 605 -21.92 -14.76 10.67
N PHE A 606 -22.52 -13.92 11.50
CA PHE A 606 -23.74 -14.23 12.24
C PHE A 606 -24.88 -14.62 11.29
N LEU A 607 -25.12 -13.87 10.22
CA LEU A 607 -26.15 -14.17 9.21
C LEU A 607 -25.91 -15.52 8.51
N GLN A 608 -24.65 -15.91 8.37
CA GLN A 608 -24.28 -17.15 7.72
C GLN A 608 -24.43 -18.36 8.63
N VAL A 609 -23.87 -18.29 9.86
CA VAL A 609 -23.75 -19.43 10.79
C VAL A 609 -24.89 -19.46 11.81
N ARG A 610 -25.64 -18.36 11.97
CA ARG A 610 -26.75 -18.21 12.94
C ARG A 610 -26.36 -18.56 14.39
N SER A 611 -25.11 -18.24 14.77
CA SER A 611 -24.59 -18.34 16.14
C SER A 611 -24.04 -17.01 16.58
N VAL A 612 -24.26 -16.63 17.84
CA VAL A 612 -23.70 -15.39 18.44
C VAL A 612 -22.25 -15.59 18.85
N VAL A 613 -21.89 -16.80 19.24
CA VAL A 613 -20.60 -17.14 19.86
C VAL A 613 -19.51 -17.35 18.80
N LEU A 614 -19.83 -18.04 17.72
CA LEU A 614 -18.85 -18.34 16.65
C LEU A 614 -18.24 -17.08 16.00
N PRO A 615 -19.03 -16.05 15.62
CA PRO A 615 -18.44 -14.82 15.07
C PRO A 615 -17.49 -14.12 16.04
N MET A 616 -17.86 -14.00 17.33
CA MET A 616 -17.00 -13.39 18.33
C MET A 616 -15.65 -14.12 18.45
N LYS A 617 -15.71 -15.45 18.51
CA LYS A 617 -14.50 -16.29 18.55
C LYS A 617 -13.64 -16.06 17.29
N ALA A 618 -14.25 -16.08 16.11
CA ALA A 618 -13.58 -15.87 14.85
C ALA A 618 -12.83 -14.52 14.81
N LEU A 619 -13.50 -13.44 15.21
CA LEU A 619 -12.90 -12.10 15.29
C LEU A 619 -11.68 -12.06 16.22
N ILE A 620 -11.80 -12.61 17.44
CA ILE A 620 -10.70 -12.63 18.42
C ILE A 620 -9.49 -13.38 17.86
N MET A 621 -9.73 -14.53 17.23
CA MET A 621 -8.65 -15.35 16.67
C MET A 621 -7.97 -14.69 15.49
N ASN A 622 -8.74 -13.99 14.66
CA ASN A 622 -8.21 -13.25 13.53
C ASN A 622 -7.37 -12.06 13.97
N VAL A 623 -7.86 -11.27 14.93
CA VAL A 623 -7.07 -10.18 15.52
C VAL A 623 -5.75 -10.70 16.10
N LEU A 624 -5.76 -11.83 16.79
CA LEU A 624 -4.55 -12.45 17.35
C LEU A 624 -3.56 -12.89 16.25
N SER A 625 -4.05 -13.46 15.16
CA SER A 625 -3.24 -13.87 14.00
C SER A 625 -2.58 -12.68 13.31
N VAL A 626 -3.38 -11.63 13.06
CA VAL A 626 -2.89 -10.40 12.40
C VAL A 626 -1.90 -9.67 13.31
N SER A 627 -2.15 -9.60 14.63
CA SER A 627 -1.21 -9.01 15.58
C SER A 627 0.14 -9.73 15.59
N ALA A 628 0.14 -11.06 15.48
CA ALA A 628 1.37 -11.83 15.36
C ALA A 628 2.15 -11.47 14.08
N SER A 629 1.45 -11.27 12.97
CA SER A 629 2.06 -10.81 11.71
C SER A 629 2.67 -9.42 11.88
N PHE A 630 1.99 -8.47 12.52
CA PHE A 630 2.51 -7.13 12.75
C PHE A 630 3.77 -7.12 13.63
N GLY A 631 3.82 -7.96 14.66
CA GLY A 631 5.03 -8.08 15.46
C GLY A 631 6.22 -8.58 14.63
N VAL A 632 5.99 -9.53 13.72
CA VAL A 632 7.05 -9.99 12.80
C VAL A 632 7.43 -8.91 11.80
N LEU A 633 6.49 -8.08 11.32
CA LEU A 633 6.78 -6.90 10.47
C LEU A 633 7.79 -5.98 11.16
N VAL A 634 7.50 -5.57 12.39
CA VAL A 634 8.39 -4.70 13.18
C VAL A 634 9.73 -5.39 13.45
N TRP A 635 9.72 -6.67 13.83
CA TRP A 635 10.93 -7.43 14.13
C TRP A 635 11.88 -7.54 12.93
N ILE A 636 11.35 -7.70 11.71
CA ILE A 636 12.16 -7.78 10.49
C ILE A 636 12.51 -6.37 10.01
N PHE A 637 11.52 -5.57 9.63
CA PHE A 637 11.72 -4.38 8.80
C PHE A 637 12.11 -3.13 9.57
N GLN A 638 11.70 -3.01 10.84
CA GLN A 638 12.14 -1.89 11.68
C GLN A 638 13.39 -2.26 12.46
N MET A 639 13.41 -3.44 13.14
CA MET A 639 14.56 -3.86 13.97
C MET A 639 15.71 -4.47 13.14
N GLY A 640 15.55 -4.66 11.82
CA GLY A 640 16.60 -5.07 10.91
C GLY A 640 16.98 -6.55 10.94
N ASN A 641 16.18 -7.41 11.59
CA ASN A 641 16.49 -8.83 11.66
C ASN A 641 16.34 -9.52 10.27
N GLY A 642 17.46 -9.81 9.64
CA GLY A 642 17.50 -10.40 8.30
C GLY A 642 17.63 -9.38 7.16
N SER A 643 17.94 -8.12 7.45
CA SER A 643 18.14 -7.06 6.46
C SER A 643 19.18 -7.41 5.40
N GLU A 644 20.32 -7.98 5.80
CA GLU A 644 21.36 -8.43 4.86
C GLU A 644 20.85 -9.53 3.91
N LEU A 645 20.03 -10.48 4.41
CA LEU A 645 19.49 -11.58 3.59
C LEU A 645 18.44 -11.10 2.60
N LEU A 646 17.62 -10.15 3.01
CA LEU A 646 16.51 -9.63 2.23
C LEU A 646 16.86 -8.34 1.45
N ASN A 647 18.08 -7.85 1.59
CA ASN A 647 18.62 -6.65 0.96
C ASN A 647 17.68 -5.44 1.08
N PHE A 648 17.58 -4.90 2.29
CA PHE A 648 16.82 -3.68 2.59
C PHE A 648 17.45 -2.91 3.75
N THR A 649 17.14 -1.63 3.87
CA THR A 649 17.52 -0.80 5.00
C THR A 649 16.41 -0.77 6.04
N PRO A 650 16.69 -1.07 7.32
CA PRO A 650 15.72 -0.92 8.39
C PRO A 650 15.27 0.53 8.53
N GLN A 651 13.96 0.72 8.67
CA GLN A 651 13.34 2.05 8.80
C GLN A 651 12.04 1.95 9.60
N PRO A 652 11.49 3.07 10.12
CA PRO A 652 10.17 3.10 10.72
C PRO A 652 9.11 2.51 9.79
N ILE A 653 8.03 2.00 10.36
CA ILE A 653 6.94 1.40 9.59
C ILE A 653 6.02 2.52 9.07
N ASP A 654 5.74 2.51 7.78
CA ASP A 654 4.76 3.43 7.20
C ASP A 654 3.39 3.25 7.89
N PRO A 655 2.75 4.32 8.41
CA PRO A 655 1.53 4.22 9.21
C PRO A 655 0.35 3.63 8.45
N THR A 656 0.36 3.70 7.12
CA THR A 656 -0.69 3.13 6.26
C THR A 656 -0.51 1.61 6.07
N THR A 657 0.71 1.11 6.17
CA THR A 657 1.05 -0.32 5.96
C THR A 657 0.31 -1.26 6.91
N PRO A 658 0.29 -1.06 8.25
CA PRO A 658 -0.49 -1.91 9.15
C PRO A 658 -1.99 -1.88 8.86
N VAL A 659 -2.55 -0.72 8.50
CA VAL A 659 -3.98 -0.57 8.16
C VAL A 659 -4.31 -1.40 6.93
N MET A 660 -3.51 -1.30 5.89
CA MET A 660 -3.71 -2.02 4.63
C MET A 660 -3.54 -3.53 4.82
N ILE A 661 -2.47 -3.97 5.49
CA ILE A 661 -2.25 -5.39 5.81
C ILE A 661 -3.39 -5.93 6.67
N PHE A 662 -3.86 -5.15 7.68
CA PHE A 662 -5.00 -5.55 8.50
C PHE A 662 -6.26 -5.75 7.65
N ALA A 663 -6.63 -4.78 6.83
CA ALA A 663 -7.83 -4.84 6.00
C ALA A 663 -7.82 -6.07 5.07
N ILE A 664 -6.69 -6.33 4.43
CA ILE A 664 -6.51 -7.45 3.50
C ILE A 664 -6.48 -8.79 4.24
N LEU A 665 -5.60 -8.96 5.24
CA LEU A 665 -5.47 -10.22 5.99
C LEU A 665 -6.73 -10.56 6.75
N PHE A 666 -7.38 -9.55 7.35
CA PHE A 666 -8.63 -9.75 8.06
C PHE A 666 -9.71 -10.29 7.11
N GLY A 667 -9.86 -9.68 5.94
CA GLY A 667 -10.77 -10.17 4.90
C GLY A 667 -10.46 -11.60 4.46
N LEU A 668 -9.21 -11.87 4.08
CA LEU A 668 -8.75 -13.19 3.61
C LEU A 668 -8.84 -14.28 4.67
N SER A 669 -8.51 -13.98 5.92
CA SER A 669 -8.60 -14.95 7.01
C SER A 669 -10.06 -15.33 7.31
N MET A 670 -10.96 -14.32 7.32
CA MET A 670 -12.38 -14.56 7.50
C MET A 670 -12.98 -15.44 6.42
N ASP A 671 -12.54 -15.29 5.20
CA ASP A 671 -12.95 -16.02 4.02
C ASP A 671 -12.91 -17.54 4.24
N TYR A 672 -11.77 -18.01 4.61
CA TYR A 672 -11.57 -19.43 4.87
C TYR A 672 -12.21 -19.91 6.18
N GLU A 673 -12.30 -19.07 7.21
CA GLU A 673 -12.99 -19.44 8.45
C GLU A 673 -14.48 -19.66 8.18
N VAL A 674 -15.08 -18.80 7.40
CA VAL A 674 -16.47 -18.90 6.93
C VAL A 674 -16.71 -20.21 6.19
N LEU A 675 -15.80 -20.60 5.27
CA LEU A 675 -15.89 -21.85 4.52
C LEU A 675 -15.77 -23.08 5.44
N MET A 676 -14.83 -23.05 6.38
CA MET A 676 -14.64 -24.14 7.32
C MET A 676 -15.83 -24.28 8.28
N LEU A 677 -16.29 -23.17 8.87
CA LEU A 677 -17.43 -23.16 9.78
C LEU A 677 -18.71 -23.61 9.08
N SER A 678 -18.91 -23.28 7.81
CA SER A 678 -20.04 -23.76 7.02
C SER A 678 -20.05 -25.30 6.92
N ARG A 679 -18.89 -25.93 6.70
CA ARG A 679 -18.75 -27.39 6.65
C ARG A 679 -18.94 -28.05 8.01
N ILE A 680 -18.42 -27.45 9.07
CA ILE A 680 -18.59 -27.91 10.44
C ILE A 680 -20.09 -27.83 10.83
N HIS A 681 -20.75 -26.73 10.45
CA HIS A 681 -22.18 -26.53 10.73
C HIS A 681 -23.05 -27.54 9.98
N GLU A 682 -22.76 -27.82 8.69
CA GLU A 682 -23.46 -28.88 7.91
C GLU A 682 -23.35 -30.24 8.60
N GLU A 683 -22.17 -30.59 9.13
CA GLU A 683 -21.98 -31.86 9.86
C GLU A 683 -22.64 -31.85 11.25
N TRP A 684 -22.72 -30.68 11.89
CA TRP A 684 -23.40 -30.55 13.18
C TRP A 684 -24.93 -30.69 13.02
N GLU A 685 -25.52 -30.10 12.01
CA GLU A 685 -26.95 -30.31 11.68
C GLU A 685 -27.24 -31.77 11.38
N ARG A 686 -26.31 -32.51 10.77
CA ARG A 686 -26.44 -33.93 10.45
C ARG A 686 -26.29 -34.86 11.67
N THR A 687 -25.35 -34.54 12.58
CA THR A 687 -24.90 -35.51 13.62
C THR A 687 -25.31 -35.13 15.05
N GLY A 688 -25.50 -33.84 15.34
CA GLY A 688 -25.69 -33.29 16.68
C GLY A 688 -24.46 -33.42 17.62
N ASP A 689 -23.34 -33.95 17.12
CA ASP A 689 -22.12 -34.16 17.92
C ASP A 689 -21.06 -33.11 17.52
N ASN A 690 -20.80 -32.13 18.39
CA ASN A 690 -19.84 -31.06 18.15
C ASN A 690 -18.43 -31.59 17.84
N THR A 691 -17.97 -32.63 18.55
CA THR A 691 -16.60 -33.16 18.37
C THR A 691 -16.44 -33.84 17.01
N LYS A 692 -17.43 -34.67 16.65
CA LYS A 692 -17.45 -35.37 15.37
C LYS A 692 -17.58 -34.36 14.21
N SER A 693 -18.43 -33.35 14.36
CA SER A 693 -18.66 -32.32 13.37
C SER A 693 -17.39 -31.53 13.07
N VAL A 694 -16.62 -31.16 14.10
CA VAL A 694 -15.32 -30.48 13.94
C VAL A 694 -14.32 -31.36 13.20
N ALA A 695 -14.20 -32.66 13.60
CA ALA A 695 -13.24 -33.56 12.96
C ALA A 695 -13.56 -33.81 11.47
N VAL A 696 -14.83 -34.09 11.16
CA VAL A 696 -15.26 -34.37 9.78
C VAL A 696 -15.31 -33.11 8.94
N GLY A 697 -15.77 -31.98 9.51
CA GLY A 697 -15.77 -30.70 8.83
C GLY A 697 -14.36 -30.24 8.45
N LEU A 698 -13.36 -30.40 9.37
CA LEU A 698 -11.98 -30.11 9.09
C LEU A 698 -11.39 -31.07 8.05
N GLN A 699 -11.74 -32.35 8.05
CA GLN A 699 -11.32 -33.32 7.04
C GLN A 699 -11.80 -32.90 5.63
N LYS A 700 -13.07 -32.50 5.51
CA LYS A 700 -13.70 -32.13 4.24
C LYS A 700 -13.18 -30.76 3.69
N SER A 701 -12.84 -29.83 4.58
CA SER A 701 -12.37 -28.48 4.19
C SER A 701 -10.85 -28.33 4.19
N GLY A 702 -10.14 -29.00 5.10
CA GLY A 702 -8.73 -28.75 5.39
C GLY A 702 -7.79 -28.88 4.19
N ARG A 703 -8.03 -29.87 3.33
CA ARG A 703 -7.22 -30.06 2.13
C ARG A 703 -7.40 -28.92 1.13
N ILE A 704 -8.63 -28.49 0.89
CA ILE A 704 -8.94 -27.42 -0.06
C ILE A 704 -8.34 -26.11 0.48
N ILE A 705 -8.56 -25.82 1.76
CA ILE A 705 -8.03 -24.63 2.44
C ILE A 705 -6.49 -24.61 2.40
N THR A 706 -5.84 -25.74 2.66
CA THR A 706 -4.35 -25.80 2.61
C THR A 706 -3.82 -25.61 1.20
N SER A 707 -4.51 -26.15 0.19
CA SER A 707 -4.12 -25.93 -1.21
C SER A 707 -4.29 -24.48 -1.62
N ALA A 708 -5.38 -23.85 -1.22
CA ALA A 708 -5.66 -22.44 -1.45
C ALA A 708 -4.63 -21.54 -0.74
N ALA A 709 -4.38 -21.81 0.55
CA ALA A 709 -3.35 -21.11 1.31
C ALA A 709 -1.96 -21.23 0.68
N LEU A 710 -1.60 -22.42 0.17
CA LEU A 710 -0.32 -22.62 -0.52
C LEU A 710 -0.21 -21.77 -1.80
N VAL A 711 -1.28 -21.66 -2.58
CA VAL A 711 -1.33 -20.79 -3.75
C VAL A 711 -1.16 -19.34 -3.34
N MET A 712 -1.92 -18.87 -2.33
CA MET A 712 -1.83 -17.49 -1.85
C MET A 712 -0.46 -17.15 -1.29
N VAL A 713 0.11 -18.04 -0.46
CA VAL A 713 1.48 -17.88 0.06
C VAL A 713 2.47 -17.78 -1.09
N THR A 714 2.32 -18.59 -2.15
CA THR A 714 3.21 -18.54 -3.31
C THR A 714 3.09 -17.23 -4.07
N VAL A 715 1.86 -16.76 -4.31
CA VAL A 715 1.63 -15.47 -5.00
C VAL A 715 2.21 -14.33 -4.16
N PHE A 716 1.88 -14.24 -2.88
CA PHE A 716 2.37 -13.16 -2.03
C PHE A 716 3.89 -13.22 -1.80
N SER A 717 4.47 -14.40 -1.70
CA SER A 717 5.93 -14.55 -1.57
C SER A 717 6.67 -14.05 -2.81
N ALA A 718 6.09 -14.12 -4.00
CA ALA A 718 6.70 -13.55 -5.20
C ALA A 718 6.83 -12.01 -5.11
N PHE A 719 5.83 -11.34 -4.54
CA PHE A 719 5.93 -9.91 -4.21
C PHE A 719 6.90 -9.62 -3.06
N GLY A 720 7.06 -10.56 -2.13
CA GLY A 720 8.05 -10.47 -1.04
C GLY A 720 9.50 -10.52 -1.51
N LEU A 721 9.77 -10.87 -2.78
CA LEU A 721 11.09 -10.83 -3.42
C LEU A 721 11.41 -9.47 -4.07
N SER A 722 10.50 -8.51 -4.02
CA SER A 722 10.66 -7.16 -4.56
C SER A 722 11.91 -6.46 -4.01
N SER A 723 12.55 -5.60 -4.80
CA SER A 723 13.63 -4.72 -4.35
C SER A 723 13.09 -3.52 -3.56
N VAL A 724 11.85 -3.10 -3.83
CA VAL A 724 11.18 -2.02 -3.12
C VAL A 724 10.69 -2.50 -1.76
N SER A 725 11.16 -1.88 -0.67
CA SER A 725 10.90 -2.29 0.71
C SER A 725 9.40 -2.37 1.03
N LEU A 726 8.59 -1.44 0.53
CA LEU A 726 7.14 -1.41 0.75
C LEU A 726 6.46 -2.68 0.17
N MET A 727 6.74 -3.02 -1.09
CA MET A 727 6.20 -4.22 -1.75
C MET A 727 6.70 -5.50 -1.08
N LYS A 728 7.98 -5.51 -0.67
CA LYS A 728 8.57 -6.62 0.09
C LYS A 728 7.84 -6.85 1.40
N GLN A 729 7.54 -5.78 2.16
CA GLN A 729 6.76 -5.83 3.39
C GLN A 729 5.38 -6.43 3.14
N PHE A 730 4.65 -5.94 2.15
CA PHE A 730 3.32 -6.45 1.79
C PHE A 730 3.36 -7.93 1.43
N GLY A 731 4.19 -8.30 0.47
CA GLY A 731 4.27 -9.66 0.00
C GLY A 731 4.63 -10.64 1.13
N PHE A 732 5.68 -10.32 1.89
CA PHE A 732 6.12 -11.15 3.00
C PHE A 732 5.06 -11.28 4.11
N MET A 733 4.43 -10.17 4.50
CA MET A 733 3.45 -10.16 5.59
C MET A 733 2.15 -10.85 5.23
N LEU A 734 1.65 -10.65 4.00
CA LEU A 734 0.47 -11.36 3.52
C LEU A 734 0.74 -12.86 3.41
N ALA A 735 1.91 -13.26 2.90
CA ALA A 735 2.30 -14.67 2.84
C ALA A 735 2.38 -15.30 4.25
N LEU A 736 3.05 -14.61 5.18
CA LEU A 736 3.18 -15.07 6.56
C LEU A 736 1.81 -15.14 7.26
N GLY A 737 1.00 -14.09 7.13
CA GLY A 737 -0.33 -14.04 7.76
C GLY A 737 -1.23 -15.18 7.31
N VAL A 738 -1.29 -15.44 5.99
CA VAL A 738 -2.05 -16.57 5.44
C VAL A 738 -1.47 -17.91 5.91
N ALA A 739 -0.14 -18.05 5.96
CA ALA A 739 0.50 -19.29 6.44
C ALA A 739 0.21 -19.56 7.93
N VAL A 740 0.32 -18.54 8.79
CA VAL A 740 0.00 -18.62 10.22
C VAL A 740 -1.46 -18.96 10.44
N ASP A 741 -2.35 -18.31 9.71
CA ASP A 741 -3.77 -18.53 9.81
C ASP A 741 -4.16 -19.97 9.37
N ALA A 742 -3.68 -20.42 8.21
CA ALA A 742 -3.99 -21.76 7.70
C ALA A 742 -3.41 -22.89 8.55
N THR A 743 -2.30 -22.67 9.26
CA THR A 743 -1.62 -23.69 10.06
C THR A 743 -1.93 -23.57 11.54
N LEU A 744 -1.44 -22.54 12.23
CA LEU A 744 -1.59 -22.39 13.68
C LEU A 744 -3.05 -22.16 14.09
N VAL A 745 -3.72 -21.21 13.45
CA VAL A 745 -5.08 -20.83 13.86
C VAL A 745 -6.07 -21.96 13.54
N ARG A 746 -6.16 -22.38 12.28
CA ARG A 746 -7.19 -23.33 11.84
C ARG A 746 -6.94 -24.76 12.24
N ALA A 747 -5.70 -25.22 12.16
CA ALA A 747 -5.40 -26.60 12.50
C ALA A 747 -5.32 -26.85 14.00
N LEU A 748 -4.94 -25.84 14.82
CA LEU A 748 -4.71 -26.01 16.24
C LEU A 748 -5.68 -25.21 17.12
N VAL A 749 -5.80 -23.90 16.90
CA VAL A 749 -6.57 -23.02 17.80
C VAL A 749 -8.08 -23.23 17.63
N VAL A 750 -8.60 -23.31 16.39
CA VAL A 750 -10.03 -23.51 16.13
C VAL A 750 -10.57 -24.83 16.70
N PRO A 751 -9.98 -26.01 16.41
CA PRO A 751 -10.47 -27.25 16.98
C PRO A 751 -10.37 -27.29 18.50
N SER A 752 -9.29 -26.71 19.09
CA SER A 752 -9.12 -26.64 20.54
C SER A 752 -10.24 -25.82 21.20
N THR A 753 -10.49 -24.61 20.69
CA THR A 753 -11.52 -23.70 21.22
C THR A 753 -12.92 -24.26 21.01
N MET A 754 -13.24 -24.84 19.84
CA MET A 754 -14.54 -25.48 19.59
C MET A 754 -14.78 -26.65 20.50
N ARG A 755 -13.75 -27.43 20.84
CA ARG A 755 -13.88 -28.52 21.82
C ARG A 755 -14.16 -28.01 23.22
N LEU A 756 -13.48 -26.92 23.64
CA LEU A 756 -13.65 -26.35 24.98
C LEU A 756 -15.02 -25.70 25.16
N MET A 757 -15.55 -25.08 24.12
CA MET A 757 -16.86 -24.41 24.16
C MET A 757 -18.02 -25.37 23.97
N GLY A 758 -17.81 -26.54 23.36
CA GLY A 758 -18.86 -27.55 23.19
C GLY A 758 -20.11 -27.00 22.49
N ASP A 759 -21.28 -27.21 23.10
CA ASP A 759 -22.56 -26.79 22.54
C ASP A 759 -22.78 -25.28 22.55
N LEU A 760 -21.98 -24.53 23.33
CA LEU A 760 -22.02 -23.05 23.33
C LEU A 760 -21.66 -22.49 21.96
N ASN A 761 -20.89 -23.20 21.14
CA ASN A 761 -20.56 -22.78 19.77
C ASN A 761 -21.82 -22.51 18.93
N TRP A 762 -22.92 -23.20 19.22
CA TRP A 762 -24.17 -23.16 18.45
C TRP A 762 -25.26 -22.33 19.11
N TYR A 763 -24.91 -21.59 20.19
CA TYR A 763 -25.86 -20.78 20.92
C TYR A 763 -26.42 -19.64 20.05
N ALA A 764 -27.76 -19.65 19.91
CA ALA A 764 -28.54 -18.55 19.36
C ALA A 764 -29.72 -18.24 20.29
N PRO A 765 -30.04 -16.95 20.54
CA PRO A 765 -31.24 -16.56 21.29
C PRO A 765 -32.49 -17.10 20.60
N SER A 766 -33.50 -17.50 21.37
CA SER A 766 -34.72 -18.17 20.87
C SER A 766 -35.53 -17.36 19.84
N TRP A 767 -35.40 -16.05 19.85
CA TRP A 767 -36.04 -15.15 18.87
C TRP A 767 -35.30 -15.10 17.52
N LEU A 768 -34.05 -15.59 17.45
CA LEU A 768 -33.20 -15.69 16.26
C LEU A 768 -33.08 -17.14 15.78
N ALA A 769 -33.40 -18.12 16.65
CA ALA A 769 -33.50 -19.51 16.25
C ALA A 769 -34.62 -19.62 15.22
N SER A 770 -34.30 -20.06 13.99
CA SER A 770 -35.31 -20.28 12.98
C SER A 770 -36.33 -21.28 13.52
N LYS A 771 -37.62 -20.96 13.37
CA LYS A 771 -38.67 -21.96 13.36
C LYS A 771 -38.55 -22.83 12.09
N GLU A 772 -37.50 -23.62 11.98
CA GLU A 772 -37.57 -24.84 11.18
C GLU A 772 -38.11 -25.86 12.12
N GLU A 773 -39.38 -26.23 11.89
CA GLU A 773 -40.09 -27.32 12.53
C GLU A 773 -39.17 -28.55 12.49
N GLY A 774 -38.67 -28.94 13.67
CA GLY A 774 -38.10 -30.25 13.82
C GLY A 774 -39.20 -31.26 13.41
N PRO A 775 -38.84 -32.46 12.93
CA PRO A 775 -39.82 -33.45 12.57
C PRO A 775 -40.76 -33.65 13.77
N ASP A 776 -42.06 -33.53 13.50
CA ASP A 776 -43.13 -33.70 14.47
C ASP A 776 -42.89 -35.03 15.25
N PRO A 777 -42.74 -34.99 16.58
CA PRO A 777 -42.54 -36.22 17.35
C PRO A 777 -43.67 -37.24 17.22
N THR A 778 -44.74 -36.91 16.48
CA THR A 778 -45.90 -37.77 16.26
C THR A 778 -45.81 -38.63 14.99
N GLU A 779 -44.76 -38.55 14.18
CA GLU A 779 -44.54 -39.42 13.01
C GLU A 779 -43.61 -40.64 13.32
N GLN A 780 -43.38 -40.97 14.57
CA GLN A 780 -42.76 -42.23 14.98
C GLN A 780 -43.79 -43.13 15.68
N GLU A 781 -44.72 -43.68 14.93
CA GLU A 781 -45.43 -44.93 15.25
C GLU A 781 -45.42 -45.84 14.03
#